data_52098144af2518194b4e3beb2d15dfde
#
_entry.id   52098144af2518194b4e3beb2d15dfde
#
_cell.length_a   1.000
_cell.length_b   1.000
_cell.length_c   1.000
_cell.angle_alpha   90.00
_cell.angle_beta   90.00
_cell.angle_gamma   90.00
#
_symmetry.space_group_name_H-M   'P 1'
#
loop_
_entity.id
_entity.type
_entity.pdbx_description
1 polymer ?
#
loop_
_entity_poly.entity_id
_entity_poly.type
_entity_poly.pdbx_seq_one_letter_code
_entity_poly.pdbx_strand_id
1 'polypeptide(L)'
;MFTTSSIIDNLNQSEGLEYKKLCRLLKITKKSDKDKLDIALTALEKLEIINKNEDDEYTCIKNSDHLVAKIRCSSKGYCFAVRGKEEEDIYIKENLLNYAWNGDKVLVRIIKEGYRRRSPEGIVDCILERSNQILLSKVEIINNDVYAIPIDDRILSKIKLPKENKKYTFKADNKNIVKVEIDRFPIGQEEGLGHVIQELKLNNNEEYDTDFVLSKSNIVKSYNLNNLDSKKTEKRDRIDLTDKNSYLFKSWNSNNSPMLPMIQIEQEKNKSTKLWIHTNNLAERIDLTSKKSLEILFKGFESLPLLNDWQNYLSEAIRNDSEFKLDEKNEAISLCLHLDSDNEIINWSFHLTLVKCSLIVRSEHTEALLTRKSKSRITSRVLKPIKEYIEDLDKILEISCSFRQRHILEGKVEIPSPLNNIEALKEFFIHNPAEYSKGYFESLNKGDCQTYLSSILYEANLIWFKHSNQYGLKSAGYISKGIDYVNANEIIKYSEFIDNDIELNEDGNCTFSQVIKLCGDDNKKRILHKLLINEFNNNEIRLISKNIDNDESEKLFISPWTIPGFDFTNLINQYCIFNMIINGKKSKKNNINPINISESNSLDLVNWDIFNSSISKNLEILFNKFVIDKLNEFKYKVNQYKSNMINIKKVRKAEKLLGNIYSGFILSVQTYGFFVEISELNVEGLVHVSTLNNDWYEYRSRQNLLIGRKSKKSYKVGDAIEVKIIKVDILKYQIDLELT
;
A
#
# COMPACT_ATOMS: atom_id res chain seq x y z
N MET A 1 -8.43 -1.56 -25.29
CA MET A 1 -9.89 -1.71 -25.33
C MET A 1 -10.44 -0.48 -24.63
N PHE A 2 -11.36 0.26 -25.20
CA PHE A 2 -11.98 1.42 -24.55
C PHE A 2 -13.16 0.98 -23.67
N THR A 3 -13.52 1.78 -22.67
CA THR A 3 -14.71 1.59 -21.81
C THR A 3 -15.70 2.72 -22.05
N THR A 4 -16.96 2.51 -21.70
CA THR A 4 -17.99 3.56 -21.77
C THR A 4 -17.62 4.75 -20.87
N SER A 5 -16.96 4.47 -19.73
CA SER A 5 -16.38 5.52 -18.88
C SER A 5 -15.39 6.39 -19.65
N SER A 6 -14.46 5.80 -20.41
CA SER A 6 -13.47 6.57 -21.16
C SER A 6 -14.07 7.46 -22.26
N ILE A 7 -15.24 7.10 -22.80
CA ILE A 7 -15.98 7.96 -23.72
C ILE A 7 -16.43 9.23 -22.98
N ILE A 8 -17.16 9.06 -21.87
CA ILE A 8 -17.68 10.16 -21.07
C ILE A 8 -16.55 11.05 -20.53
N ASP A 9 -15.48 10.45 -20.03
CA ASP A 9 -14.33 11.17 -19.48
C ASP A 9 -13.65 12.08 -20.54
N ASN A 10 -13.53 11.60 -21.81
CA ASN A 10 -13.01 12.41 -22.91
C ASN A 10 -13.97 13.52 -23.34
N LEU A 11 -15.26 13.24 -23.37
CA LEU A 11 -16.29 14.24 -23.71
C LEU A 11 -16.40 15.34 -22.66
N ASN A 12 -16.27 15.01 -21.38
CA ASN A 12 -16.28 15.99 -20.29
C ASN A 12 -15.07 16.94 -20.27
N GLN A 13 -13.95 16.52 -20.86
CA GLN A 13 -12.72 17.33 -20.95
C GLN A 13 -12.72 18.29 -22.15
N SER A 14 -13.76 18.27 -22.99
CA SER A 14 -13.85 19.05 -24.22
C SER A 14 -15.25 19.65 -24.40
N GLU A 15 -15.34 20.80 -25.09
CA GLU A 15 -16.61 21.44 -25.39
C GLU A 15 -17.39 20.76 -26.52
N GLY A 16 -16.81 19.78 -27.19
CA GLY A 16 -17.37 18.94 -28.23
C GLY A 16 -16.27 18.13 -28.93
N LEU A 17 -16.58 16.93 -29.35
CA LEU A 17 -15.65 16.04 -30.05
C LEU A 17 -16.29 15.39 -31.27
N GLU A 18 -15.67 15.59 -32.44
CA GLU A 18 -16.00 14.81 -33.64
C GLU A 18 -15.70 13.33 -33.45
N TYR A 19 -16.48 12.48 -34.10
CA TYR A 19 -16.30 11.01 -34.08
C TYR A 19 -14.87 10.57 -34.42
N LYS A 20 -14.24 11.21 -35.45
CA LYS A 20 -12.87 10.88 -35.86
C LYS A 20 -11.84 11.24 -34.78
N LYS A 21 -12.04 12.36 -34.08
CA LYS A 21 -11.18 12.80 -32.98
C LYS A 21 -11.35 11.89 -31.75
N LEU A 22 -12.58 11.49 -31.46
CA LEU A 22 -12.90 10.53 -30.40
C LEU A 22 -12.24 9.16 -30.67
N CYS A 23 -12.33 8.63 -31.92
CA CYS A 23 -11.63 7.39 -32.30
C CYS A 23 -10.11 7.49 -32.09
N ARG A 24 -9.48 8.66 -32.38
CA ARG A 24 -8.03 8.86 -32.16
C ARG A 24 -7.68 8.88 -30.68
N LEU A 25 -8.46 9.57 -29.85
CA LEU A 25 -8.26 9.65 -28.41
C LEU A 25 -8.40 8.27 -27.76
N LEU A 26 -9.41 7.49 -28.18
CA LEU A 26 -9.66 6.12 -27.71
C LEU A 26 -8.75 5.07 -28.38
N LYS A 27 -7.87 5.48 -29.32
CA LYS A 27 -6.96 4.61 -30.07
C LYS A 27 -7.68 3.47 -30.83
N ILE A 28 -8.86 3.75 -31.36
CA ILE A 28 -9.68 2.78 -32.10
C ILE A 28 -9.25 2.76 -33.55
N THR A 29 -8.77 1.60 -34.03
CA THR A 29 -8.33 1.39 -35.41
C THR A 29 -9.11 0.28 -36.12
N LYS A 30 -9.59 -0.74 -35.38
CA LYS A 30 -10.28 -1.90 -35.94
C LYS A 30 -11.75 -1.61 -36.18
N LYS A 31 -12.32 -2.19 -37.25
CA LYS A 31 -13.74 -2.05 -37.57
C LYS A 31 -14.66 -2.54 -36.45
N SER A 32 -14.35 -3.71 -35.85
CA SER A 32 -15.10 -4.26 -34.72
C SER A 32 -15.17 -3.35 -33.50
N ASP A 33 -14.12 -2.55 -33.25
CA ASP A 33 -14.11 -1.62 -32.12
C ASP A 33 -14.85 -0.32 -32.45
N LYS A 34 -14.93 0.07 -33.73
CA LYS A 34 -15.79 1.17 -34.20
C LYS A 34 -17.27 0.81 -34.05
N ASP A 35 -17.65 -0.43 -34.45
CA ASP A 35 -19.03 -0.91 -34.29
C ASP A 35 -19.46 -0.90 -32.82
N LYS A 36 -18.55 -1.26 -31.89
CA LYS A 36 -18.80 -1.15 -30.44
C LYS A 36 -18.92 0.29 -29.96
N LEU A 37 -18.12 1.21 -30.52
CA LEU A 37 -18.21 2.65 -30.20
C LEU A 37 -19.56 3.21 -30.65
N ASP A 38 -20.02 2.85 -31.84
CA ASP A 38 -21.31 3.31 -32.38
C ASP A 38 -22.47 2.83 -31.50
N ILE A 39 -22.44 1.56 -31.06
CA ILE A 39 -23.43 1.02 -30.12
C ILE A 39 -23.40 1.80 -28.79
N ALA A 40 -22.20 2.07 -28.25
CA ALA A 40 -22.07 2.78 -27.00
C ALA A 40 -22.56 4.24 -27.10
N LEU A 41 -22.22 4.95 -28.16
CA LEU A 41 -22.70 6.31 -28.41
C LEU A 41 -24.22 6.36 -28.55
N THR A 42 -24.80 5.49 -29.35
CA THR A 42 -26.26 5.38 -29.51
C THR A 42 -26.98 5.07 -28.19
N ALA A 43 -26.38 4.22 -27.34
CA ALA A 43 -26.93 3.93 -26.02
C ALA A 43 -26.87 5.14 -25.08
N LEU A 44 -25.75 5.88 -25.07
CA LEU A 44 -25.58 7.08 -24.26
C LEU A 44 -26.50 8.23 -24.73
N GLU A 45 -26.74 8.36 -26.03
CA GLU A 45 -27.74 9.31 -26.56
C GLU A 45 -29.17 8.99 -26.10
N LYS A 46 -29.55 7.69 -26.17
CA LYS A 46 -30.87 7.25 -25.69
C LYS A 46 -31.06 7.43 -24.18
N LEU A 47 -30.00 7.41 -23.42
CA LEU A 47 -29.99 7.67 -21.97
C LEU A 47 -29.90 9.18 -21.65
N GLU A 48 -29.89 10.04 -22.67
CA GLU A 48 -29.77 11.52 -22.51
C GLU A 48 -28.51 11.92 -21.72
N ILE A 49 -27.44 11.19 -21.88
CA ILE A 49 -26.11 11.47 -21.27
C ILE A 49 -25.28 12.36 -22.20
N ILE A 50 -25.36 12.07 -23.49
CA ILE A 50 -24.68 12.81 -24.55
C ILE A 50 -25.67 13.28 -25.58
N ASN A 51 -25.31 14.35 -26.26
CA ASN A 51 -26.06 14.84 -27.41
C ASN A 51 -25.11 15.00 -28.59
N LYS A 52 -25.63 14.81 -29.80
CA LYS A 52 -24.94 15.08 -31.06
C LYS A 52 -25.43 16.42 -31.61
N ASN A 53 -24.53 17.37 -31.75
CA ASN A 53 -24.83 18.71 -32.26
C ASN A 53 -25.01 18.70 -33.80
N GLU A 54 -25.50 19.82 -34.36
CA GLU A 54 -25.66 20.03 -35.80
C GLU A 54 -24.31 19.90 -36.59
N ASP A 55 -23.19 20.18 -35.91
CA ASP A 55 -21.82 20.06 -36.46
C ASP A 55 -21.25 18.64 -36.37
N ASP A 56 -22.07 17.62 -36.13
CA ASP A 56 -21.62 16.22 -35.94
C ASP A 56 -20.68 15.97 -34.75
N GLU A 57 -20.67 16.88 -33.76
CA GLU A 57 -19.88 16.73 -32.53
C GLU A 57 -20.74 16.18 -31.39
N TYR A 58 -20.10 15.30 -30.58
CA TYR A 58 -20.68 14.74 -29.36
C TYR A 58 -20.30 15.59 -28.16
N THR A 59 -21.32 15.95 -27.33
CA THR A 59 -21.14 16.71 -26.09
C THR A 59 -21.87 16.04 -24.94
N CYS A 60 -21.34 16.12 -23.70
CA CYS A 60 -22.07 15.69 -22.51
C CYS A 60 -23.16 16.68 -22.11
N ILE A 61 -24.33 16.14 -21.74
CA ILE A 61 -25.45 16.95 -21.23
C ILE A 61 -25.17 17.29 -19.77
N LYS A 62 -25.00 18.62 -19.47
CA LYS A 62 -24.59 19.09 -18.14
C LYS A 62 -25.63 18.88 -17.03
N ASN A 63 -26.90 18.69 -17.37
CA ASN A 63 -28.02 18.55 -16.44
C ASN A 63 -28.74 17.22 -16.63
N SER A 64 -28.00 16.11 -16.82
CA SER A 64 -28.62 14.79 -16.87
C SER A 64 -29.01 14.34 -15.44
N ASP A 65 -30.15 13.68 -15.31
CA ASP A 65 -30.62 13.07 -14.05
C ASP A 65 -29.73 11.89 -13.62
N HIS A 66 -28.70 11.59 -14.42
CA HIS A 66 -27.80 10.46 -14.20
C HIS A 66 -26.54 10.89 -13.47
N LEU A 67 -26.22 10.13 -12.42
CA LEU A 67 -25.06 10.33 -11.57
C LEU A 67 -24.04 9.21 -11.80
N VAL A 68 -22.78 9.57 -11.92
CA VAL A 68 -21.68 8.59 -11.98
C VAL A 68 -21.34 8.14 -10.57
N ALA A 69 -21.36 6.83 -10.32
CA ALA A 69 -21.10 6.27 -9.01
C ALA A 69 -20.37 4.92 -9.13
N LYS A 70 -19.84 4.44 -8.00
CA LYS A 70 -19.22 3.11 -7.86
C LYS A 70 -20.10 2.22 -6.99
N ILE A 71 -20.43 1.01 -7.44
CA ILE A 71 -21.24 0.07 -6.68
C ILE A 71 -20.43 -0.52 -5.52
N ARG A 72 -21.01 -0.48 -4.33
CA ARG A 72 -20.53 -1.16 -3.12
C ARG A 72 -21.64 -2.05 -2.58
N CYS A 73 -21.46 -3.36 -2.66
CA CYS A 73 -22.39 -4.34 -2.14
C CYS A 73 -21.88 -4.94 -0.82
N SER A 74 -22.82 -5.32 0.05
CA SER A 74 -22.53 -6.14 1.21
C SER A 74 -22.76 -7.62 0.89
N SER A 75 -22.21 -8.52 1.71
CA SER A 75 -22.47 -9.97 1.64
C SER A 75 -23.94 -10.36 1.89
N LYS A 76 -24.75 -9.43 2.43
CA LYS A 76 -26.19 -9.61 2.66
C LYS A 76 -27.06 -9.11 1.50
N GLY A 77 -26.46 -8.69 0.38
CA GLY A 77 -27.19 -8.19 -0.80
C GLY A 77 -27.59 -6.70 -0.73
N TYR A 78 -27.20 -5.96 0.32
CA TYR A 78 -27.42 -4.52 0.36
C TYR A 78 -26.37 -3.84 -0.51
N CYS A 79 -26.80 -3.08 -1.52
CA CYS A 79 -25.91 -2.39 -2.43
C CYS A 79 -26.14 -0.88 -2.38
N PHE A 80 -25.05 -0.14 -2.51
CA PHE A 80 -25.04 1.33 -2.52
C PHE A 80 -24.22 1.82 -3.72
N ALA A 81 -24.68 2.86 -4.35
CA ALA A 81 -23.91 3.63 -5.31
C ALA A 81 -23.19 4.77 -4.56
N VAL A 82 -21.87 4.60 -4.41
CA VAL A 82 -20.99 5.52 -3.69
C VAL A 82 -20.52 6.60 -4.65
N ARG A 83 -20.67 7.86 -4.26
CA ARG A 83 -20.26 9.03 -5.02
C ARG A 83 -18.96 9.63 -4.45
N GLY A 84 -18.88 10.87 -4.14
CA GLY A 84 -17.74 11.53 -3.50
C GLY A 84 -17.81 11.48 -1.97
N LYS A 85 -16.79 12.03 -1.29
CA LYS A 85 -16.75 12.07 0.18
C LYS A 85 -17.82 12.98 0.82
N GLU A 86 -18.34 13.95 0.08
CA GLU A 86 -19.31 14.94 0.57
C GLU A 86 -20.76 14.64 0.15
N GLU A 87 -20.98 13.57 -0.60
CA GLU A 87 -22.28 13.23 -1.14
C GLU A 87 -22.86 11.97 -0.51
N GLU A 88 -24.18 11.95 -0.27
CA GLU A 88 -24.85 10.79 0.30
C GLU A 88 -24.83 9.59 -0.65
N ASP A 89 -24.56 8.40 -0.11
CA ASP A 89 -24.62 7.12 -0.84
C ASP A 89 -26.07 6.81 -1.22
N ILE A 90 -26.28 6.38 -2.46
CA ILE A 90 -27.61 6.02 -2.99
C ILE A 90 -27.83 4.52 -2.78
N TYR A 91 -28.89 4.15 -2.07
CA TYR A 91 -29.27 2.75 -1.87
C TYR A 91 -29.86 2.15 -3.15
N ILE A 92 -29.34 0.99 -3.57
CA ILE A 92 -29.80 0.28 -4.78
C ILE A 92 -30.33 -1.10 -4.33
N LYS A 93 -31.59 -1.37 -4.63
CA LYS A 93 -32.19 -2.69 -4.42
C LYS A 93 -31.60 -3.70 -5.40
N GLU A 94 -31.50 -4.97 -5.02
CA GLU A 94 -30.90 -6.04 -5.84
C GLU A 94 -31.54 -6.13 -7.24
N ASN A 95 -32.86 -6.03 -7.35
CA ASN A 95 -33.59 -6.04 -8.61
C ASN A 95 -33.38 -4.77 -9.47
N LEU A 96 -32.78 -3.71 -8.93
CA LEU A 96 -32.50 -2.44 -9.61
C LEU A 96 -31.00 -2.26 -9.91
N LEU A 97 -30.18 -3.27 -9.62
CA LEU A 97 -28.74 -3.26 -9.92
C LEU A 97 -28.41 -3.39 -11.40
N ASN A 98 -29.37 -3.86 -12.21
CA ASN A 98 -29.20 -4.11 -13.66
C ASN A 98 -27.91 -4.90 -13.95
N TYR A 99 -27.66 -5.99 -13.17
CA TYR A 99 -26.48 -6.86 -13.25
C TYR A 99 -25.14 -6.18 -12.96
N ALA A 100 -25.13 -5.00 -12.32
CA ALA A 100 -23.91 -4.39 -11.82
C ALA A 100 -23.37 -5.20 -10.62
N TRP A 101 -22.06 -5.34 -10.58
CA TRP A 101 -21.35 -6.05 -9.53
C TRP A 101 -20.64 -5.09 -8.57
N ASN A 102 -20.27 -5.60 -7.42
CA ASN A 102 -19.46 -4.86 -6.47
C ASN A 102 -18.18 -4.31 -7.15
N GLY A 103 -17.98 -3.00 -7.05
CA GLY A 103 -16.84 -2.30 -7.63
C GLY A 103 -17.08 -1.70 -9.02
N ASP A 104 -18.16 -2.06 -9.74
CA ASP A 104 -18.46 -1.52 -11.06
C ASP A 104 -18.71 -0.01 -11.01
N LYS A 105 -18.23 0.71 -12.02
CA LYS A 105 -18.56 2.13 -12.25
C LYS A 105 -19.83 2.21 -13.09
N VAL A 106 -20.82 2.91 -12.61
CA VAL A 106 -22.18 2.90 -13.17
C VAL A 106 -22.76 4.30 -13.31
N LEU A 107 -23.80 4.41 -14.16
CA LEU A 107 -24.74 5.53 -14.16
C LEU A 107 -25.96 5.14 -13.33
N VAL A 108 -26.30 5.99 -12.37
CA VAL A 108 -27.41 5.79 -11.45
C VAL A 108 -28.36 6.96 -11.55
N ARG A 109 -29.65 6.67 -11.59
CA ARG A 109 -30.71 7.66 -11.49
C ARG A 109 -31.45 7.51 -10.17
N ILE A 110 -31.68 8.63 -9.46
CA ILE A 110 -32.45 8.63 -8.23
C ILE A 110 -33.93 8.48 -8.58
N ILE A 111 -34.59 7.47 -8.00
CA ILE A 111 -36.02 7.21 -8.16
C ILE A 111 -36.83 7.66 -6.96
N LYS A 112 -36.15 7.87 -5.81
CA LYS A 112 -36.77 8.34 -4.58
C LYS A 112 -35.76 9.11 -3.76
N GLU A 113 -36.08 10.35 -3.44
CA GLU A 113 -35.24 11.21 -2.59
C GLU A 113 -35.12 10.67 -1.17
N GLY A 114 -33.97 10.92 -0.55
CA GLY A 114 -33.72 10.60 0.84
C GLY A 114 -34.63 11.41 1.78
N TYR A 115 -35.08 10.81 2.86
CA TYR A 115 -35.88 11.49 3.86
C TYR A 115 -35.40 11.18 5.27
N ARG A 116 -35.09 12.21 6.03
CA ARG A 116 -34.55 12.14 7.40
C ARG A 116 -33.24 11.34 7.45
N ARG A 117 -33.25 10.10 8.00
CA ARG A 117 -32.09 9.21 8.16
C ARG A 117 -32.03 8.08 7.10
N ARG A 118 -32.81 8.19 6.03
CA ARG A 118 -32.83 7.20 4.94
C ARG A 118 -32.13 7.75 3.74
N SER A 119 -31.14 7.00 3.25
CA SER A 119 -30.46 7.29 1.99
C SER A 119 -31.45 7.35 0.81
N PRO A 120 -31.20 8.15 -0.21
CA PRO A 120 -31.98 8.11 -1.45
C PRO A 120 -31.96 6.73 -2.07
N GLU A 121 -33.03 6.31 -2.76
CA GLU A 121 -33.10 5.05 -3.50
C GLU A 121 -32.88 5.34 -4.98
N GLY A 122 -32.11 4.50 -5.66
CA GLY A 122 -31.79 4.65 -7.09
C GLY A 122 -31.87 3.37 -7.87
N ILE A 123 -31.69 3.51 -9.18
CA ILE A 123 -31.61 2.43 -10.17
C ILE A 123 -30.34 2.59 -11.01
N VAL A 124 -29.68 1.48 -11.34
CA VAL A 124 -28.57 1.47 -12.28
C VAL A 124 -29.12 1.40 -13.69
N ASP A 125 -28.93 2.46 -14.47
CA ASP A 125 -29.37 2.51 -15.87
C ASP A 125 -28.30 2.01 -16.84
N CYS A 126 -27.00 2.19 -16.52
CA CYS A 126 -25.90 1.73 -17.35
C CYS A 126 -24.65 1.38 -16.54
N ILE A 127 -23.92 0.37 -16.99
CA ILE A 127 -22.61 0.00 -16.45
C ILE A 127 -21.54 0.63 -17.34
N LEU A 128 -20.78 1.57 -16.79
CA LEU A 128 -19.75 2.31 -17.52
C LEU A 128 -18.43 1.52 -17.62
N GLU A 129 -18.09 0.82 -16.54
CA GLU A 129 -16.85 0.03 -16.46
C GLU A 129 -17.02 -1.12 -15.49
N ARG A 130 -16.62 -2.32 -15.93
CA ARG A 130 -16.58 -3.53 -15.11
C ARG A 130 -15.29 -3.57 -14.29
N SER A 131 -15.41 -3.73 -12.99
CA SER A 131 -14.26 -3.87 -12.10
C SER A 131 -13.65 -5.26 -12.08
N ASN A 132 -14.46 -6.29 -12.34
CA ASN A 132 -14.08 -7.70 -12.20
C ASN A 132 -14.24 -8.42 -13.53
N GLN A 133 -13.14 -8.60 -14.27
CA GLN A 133 -13.10 -9.44 -15.49
C GLN A 133 -12.67 -10.87 -15.18
N ILE A 134 -11.99 -11.07 -14.08
CA ILE A 134 -11.48 -12.35 -13.60
C ILE A 134 -11.98 -12.55 -12.18
N LEU A 135 -12.60 -13.69 -11.92
CA LEU A 135 -13.15 -14.04 -10.61
C LEU A 135 -12.44 -15.25 -10.01
N LEU A 136 -12.16 -15.16 -8.73
CA LEU A 136 -11.78 -16.31 -7.91
C LEU A 136 -13.07 -16.98 -7.42
N SER A 137 -13.27 -18.25 -7.75
CA SER A 137 -14.54 -18.93 -7.55
C SER A 137 -14.35 -20.34 -7.04
N LYS A 138 -15.37 -20.84 -6.32
CA LYS A 138 -15.53 -22.24 -5.99
C LYS A 138 -16.38 -22.89 -7.10
N VAL A 139 -16.02 -24.11 -7.50
CA VAL A 139 -16.82 -24.86 -8.46
C VAL A 139 -18.00 -25.51 -7.73
N GLU A 140 -19.18 -25.44 -8.34
CA GLU A 140 -20.39 -26.11 -7.88
C GLU A 140 -21.10 -26.79 -9.09
N ILE A 141 -21.53 -28.03 -8.90
CA ILE A 141 -22.24 -28.79 -9.91
C ILE A 141 -23.72 -28.80 -9.54
N ILE A 142 -24.54 -28.14 -10.35
CA ILE A 142 -25.99 -28.03 -10.17
C ILE A 142 -26.68 -28.61 -11.41
N ASN A 143 -27.53 -29.61 -11.24
CA ASN A 143 -28.30 -30.23 -12.34
C ASN A 143 -27.46 -30.61 -13.57
N ASN A 144 -26.30 -31.20 -13.37
CA ASN A 144 -25.34 -31.56 -14.43
C ASN A 144 -24.65 -30.39 -15.15
N ASP A 145 -24.93 -29.14 -14.80
CA ASP A 145 -24.20 -27.97 -15.26
C ASP A 145 -23.15 -27.55 -14.21
N VAL A 146 -22.03 -27.04 -14.70
CA VAL A 146 -20.91 -26.60 -13.85
C VAL A 146 -20.97 -25.08 -13.70
N TYR A 147 -20.94 -24.60 -12.47
CA TYR A 147 -20.95 -23.18 -12.14
C TYR A 147 -19.72 -22.80 -11.33
N ALA A 148 -19.25 -21.60 -11.56
CA ALA A 148 -18.29 -20.92 -10.72
C ALA A 148 -19.05 -19.96 -9.79
N ILE A 149 -18.95 -20.20 -8.48
CA ILE A 149 -19.52 -19.35 -7.45
C ILE A 149 -18.41 -18.45 -6.94
N PRO A 150 -18.49 -17.11 -7.08
CA PRO A 150 -17.47 -16.20 -6.61
C PRO A 150 -17.21 -16.37 -5.10
N ILE A 151 -15.94 -16.34 -4.68
CA ILE A 151 -15.57 -16.38 -3.26
C ILE A 151 -15.89 -15.04 -2.59
N ASP A 152 -15.90 -13.95 -3.36
CA ASP A 152 -16.39 -12.66 -2.88
C ASP A 152 -17.92 -12.67 -2.85
N ASP A 153 -18.50 -12.86 -1.66
CA ASP A 153 -19.95 -12.91 -1.42
C ASP A 153 -20.68 -11.62 -1.83
N ARG A 154 -19.96 -10.54 -2.14
CA ARG A 154 -20.52 -9.28 -2.63
C ARG A 154 -20.84 -9.33 -4.13
N ILE A 155 -20.37 -10.38 -4.84
CA ILE A 155 -20.73 -10.66 -6.23
C ILE A 155 -21.84 -11.70 -6.22
N LEU A 156 -23.07 -11.25 -6.43
CA LEU A 156 -24.28 -12.07 -6.25
C LEU A 156 -24.58 -13.03 -7.41
N SER A 157 -23.81 -12.95 -8.50
CA SER A 157 -24.05 -13.73 -9.71
C SER A 157 -23.16 -14.96 -9.80
N LYS A 158 -23.71 -16.12 -10.09
CA LYS A 158 -22.97 -17.32 -10.49
C LYS A 158 -22.64 -17.27 -11.98
N ILE A 159 -21.51 -17.91 -12.36
CA ILE A 159 -21.02 -17.94 -13.74
C ILE A 159 -21.07 -19.38 -14.26
N LYS A 160 -21.75 -19.59 -15.37
CA LYS A 160 -21.81 -20.90 -16.03
C LYS A 160 -20.49 -21.20 -16.72
N LEU A 161 -19.93 -22.39 -16.48
CA LEU A 161 -18.72 -22.87 -17.12
C LEU A 161 -19.08 -23.88 -18.24
N PRO A 162 -18.44 -23.77 -19.41
CA PRO A 162 -18.69 -24.75 -20.50
C PRO A 162 -18.14 -26.11 -20.08
N LYS A 163 -18.85 -27.17 -20.50
CA LYS A 163 -18.44 -28.59 -20.27
C LYS A 163 -17.11 -28.93 -20.93
N GLU A 164 -16.84 -28.31 -22.08
CA GLU A 164 -15.58 -28.43 -22.81
C GLU A 164 -14.88 -27.08 -22.85
N ASN A 165 -13.75 -26.98 -22.21
CA ASN A 165 -12.90 -25.79 -22.27
C ASN A 165 -11.71 -26.07 -23.19
N LYS A 166 -11.66 -25.40 -24.36
CA LYS A 166 -10.57 -25.55 -25.33
C LYS A 166 -9.23 -24.99 -24.85
N LYS A 167 -9.24 -24.08 -23.84
CA LYS A 167 -8.06 -23.41 -23.35
C LYS A 167 -7.46 -24.05 -22.09
N TYR A 168 -8.30 -24.64 -21.24
CA TYR A 168 -7.89 -25.28 -20.00
C TYR A 168 -8.77 -26.46 -19.67
N THR A 169 -8.20 -27.65 -19.59
CA THR A 169 -8.92 -28.87 -19.20
C THR A 169 -8.81 -29.08 -17.70
N PHE A 170 -9.90 -29.04 -16.98
CA PHE A 170 -9.99 -29.39 -15.57
C PHE A 170 -11.12 -30.41 -15.33
N LYS A 171 -10.94 -31.24 -14.32
CA LYS A 171 -12.00 -32.13 -13.86
C LYS A 171 -12.83 -31.39 -12.82
N ALA A 172 -14.08 -31.10 -13.15
CA ALA A 172 -14.97 -30.38 -12.25
C ALA A 172 -15.22 -31.20 -10.97
N ASP A 173 -14.93 -30.59 -9.80
CA ASP A 173 -15.23 -31.11 -8.49
C ASP A 173 -15.68 -29.94 -7.60
N ASN A 174 -16.67 -30.17 -6.73
CA ASN A 174 -17.18 -29.17 -5.78
C ASN A 174 -16.12 -28.65 -4.79
N LYS A 175 -14.94 -29.27 -4.74
CA LYS A 175 -13.81 -28.82 -3.93
C LYS A 175 -12.83 -27.92 -4.66
N ASN A 176 -12.96 -27.82 -5.99
CA ASN A 176 -12.01 -27.04 -6.78
C ASN A 176 -12.22 -25.54 -6.58
N ILE A 177 -11.10 -24.84 -6.43
CA ILE A 177 -11.04 -23.38 -6.48
C ILE A 177 -10.40 -23.01 -7.80
N VAL A 178 -11.09 -22.16 -8.54
CA VAL A 178 -10.70 -21.81 -9.91
C VAL A 178 -10.68 -20.30 -10.12
N LYS A 179 -9.78 -19.88 -10.99
CA LYS A 179 -9.75 -18.53 -11.51
C LYS A 179 -10.46 -18.55 -12.86
N VAL A 180 -11.51 -17.75 -12.97
CA VAL A 180 -12.42 -17.73 -14.11
C VAL A 180 -12.34 -16.37 -14.79
N GLU A 181 -12.08 -16.36 -16.09
CA GLU A 181 -12.21 -15.19 -16.94
C GLU A 181 -13.64 -15.12 -17.49
N ILE A 182 -14.25 -13.95 -17.43
CA ILE A 182 -15.63 -13.74 -17.87
C ILE A 182 -15.65 -13.52 -19.38
N ASP A 183 -16.29 -14.42 -20.10
CA ASP A 183 -16.51 -14.31 -21.54
C ASP A 183 -17.74 -13.45 -21.86
N ARG A 184 -18.79 -13.57 -21.04
CA ARG A 184 -20.03 -12.78 -21.14
C ARG A 184 -20.60 -12.53 -19.75
N PHE A 185 -20.83 -11.28 -19.44
CA PHE A 185 -21.52 -10.88 -18.22
C PHE A 185 -23.02 -11.23 -18.30
N PRO A 186 -23.68 -11.47 -17.15
CA PRO A 186 -25.12 -11.72 -17.15
C PRO A 186 -25.88 -10.50 -17.70
N ILE A 187 -26.90 -10.75 -18.51
CA ILE A 187 -27.75 -9.70 -19.09
C ILE A 187 -29.13 -10.25 -19.40
N GLY A 188 -30.20 -9.59 -19.00
CA GLY A 188 -31.56 -10.03 -19.18
C GLY A 188 -31.79 -11.40 -18.53
N GLN A 189 -32.23 -12.38 -19.31
CA GLN A 189 -32.43 -13.78 -18.86
C GLN A 189 -31.19 -14.67 -19.06
N GLU A 190 -30.12 -14.10 -19.67
CA GLU A 190 -28.92 -14.85 -20.00
C GLU A 190 -27.95 -14.89 -18.81
N GLU A 191 -27.59 -16.10 -18.39
CA GLU A 191 -26.58 -16.29 -17.33
C GLU A 191 -25.21 -15.84 -17.81
N GLY A 192 -24.36 -15.39 -16.84
CA GLY A 192 -22.95 -15.11 -17.10
C GLY A 192 -22.23 -16.39 -17.57
N LEU A 193 -21.34 -16.21 -18.54
CA LEU A 193 -20.47 -17.27 -19.06
C LEU A 193 -19.02 -16.93 -18.80
N GLY A 194 -18.22 -17.92 -18.47
CA GLY A 194 -16.79 -17.77 -18.29
C GLY A 194 -16.05 -19.06 -18.51
N HIS A 195 -14.74 -18.98 -18.59
CA HIS A 195 -13.89 -20.16 -18.71
C HIS A 195 -12.79 -20.15 -17.63
N VAL A 196 -12.40 -21.34 -17.22
CA VAL A 196 -11.32 -21.51 -16.24
C VAL A 196 -9.98 -21.21 -16.91
N ILE A 197 -9.21 -20.34 -16.30
CA ILE A 197 -7.84 -20.00 -16.73
C ILE A 197 -6.77 -20.63 -15.83
N GLN A 198 -7.12 -20.93 -14.58
CA GLN A 198 -6.22 -21.55 -13.62
C GLN A 198 -7.02 -22.28 -12.54
N GLU A 199 -6.55 -23.46 -12.15
CA GLU A 199 -7.01 -24.16 -10.96
C GLU A 199 -6.04 -23.90 -9.80
N LEU A 200 -6.56 -23.60 -8.63
CA LEU A 200 -5.79 -23.35 -7.43
C LEU A 200 -5.99 -24.52 -6.46
N LYS A 201 -4.89 -25.14 -6.06
CA LYS A 201 -4.91 -26.23 -5.09
C LYS A 201 -4.77 -25.64 -3.69
N LEU A 202 -5.85 -25.55 -2.95
CA LEU A 202 -5.87 -25.15 -1.55
C LEU A 202 -5.92 -26.40 -0.65
N ASN A 203 -4.96 -27.30 -0.81
CA ASN A 203 -4.80 -28.43 0.08
C ASN A 203 -4.10 -27.95 1.37
N ASN A 204 -3.94 -28.83 2.36
CA ASN A 204 -3.27 -28.55 3.63
C ASN A 204 -1.78 -28.11 3.49
N ASN A 205 -1.34 -27.70 2.31
CA ASN A 205 0.01 -27.27 2.02
C ASN A 205 0.06 -25.74 1.85
N GLU A 206 0.80 -25.10 2.73
CA GLU A 206 0.99 -23.63 2.78
C GLU A 206 1.66 -23.06 1.50
N GLU A 207 2.29 -23.90 0.67
CA GLU A 207 2.93 -23.48 -0.59
C GLU A 207 1.92 -22.85 -1.57
N TYR A 208 0.67 -23.31 -1.55
CA TYR A 208 -0.39 -22.80 -2.45
C TYR A 208 -1.11 -21.56 -1.91
N ASP A 209 -0.89 -21.22 -0.65
CA ASP A 209 -1.53 -20.08 0.00
C ASP A 209 -1.13 -18.77 -0.67
N THR A 210 0.13 -18.65 -1.10
CA THR A 210 0.63 -17.46 -1.82
C THR A 210 -0.13 -17.23 -3.13
N ASP A 211 -0.33 -18.28 -3.94
CA ASP A 211 -1.04 -18.21 -5.22
C ASP A 211 -2.51 -17.84 -5.03
N PHE A 212 -3.12 -18.38 -3.98
CA PHE A 212 -4.49 -18.04 -3.60
C PHE A 212 -4.61 -16.57 -3.20
N VAL A 213 -3.72 -16.10 -2.32
CA VAL A 213 -3.75 -14.71 -1.82
C VAL A 213 -3.45 -13.71 -2.94
N LEU A 214 -2.47 -13.97 -3.81
CA LEU A 214 -2.21 -13.14 -4.98
C LEU A 214 -3.44 -13.05 -5.88
N SER A 215 -4.09 -14.19 -6.14
CA SER A 215 -5.30 -14.25 -6.96
C SER A 215 -6.47 -13.50 -6.33
N LYS A 216 -6.67 -13.64 -5.01
CA LYS A 216 -7.71 -12.94 -4.24
C LYS A 216 -7.49 -11.43 -4.20
N SER A 217 -6.24 -10.99 -4.26
CA SER A 217 -5.86 -9.57 -4.28
C SER A 217 -5.76 -8.99 -5.71
N ASN A 218 -6.10 -9.76 -6.74
CA ASN A 218 -5.98 -9.38 -8.15
C ASN A 218 -4.56 -8.91 -8.54
N ILE A 219 -3.53 -9.59 -8.02
CA ILE A 219 -2.13 -9.36 -8.35
C ILE A 219 -1.62 -10.51 -9.21
N VAL A 220 -0.90 -10.19 -10.28
CA VAL A 220 -0.28 -11.18 -11.17
C VAL A 220 0.97 -11.74 -10.52
N LYS A 221 1.10 -13.08 -10.45
CA LYS A 221 2.23 -13.77 -9.82
C LYS A 221 3.58 -13.51 -10.48
N SER A 222 3.60 -13.23 -11.76
CA SER A 222 4.85 -12.91 -12.47
C SER A 222 4.62 -11.77 -13.45
N TYR A 223 5.47 -10.78 -13.37
CA TYR A 223 5.54 -9.75 -14.40
C TYR A 223 6.51 -10.24 -15.46
N ASN A 224 6.11 -10.35 -16.73
CA ASN A 224 7.04 -10.62 -17.84
C ASN A 224 7.91 -9.37 -18.07
N LEU A 225 8.85 -9.15 -17.15
CA LEU A 225 9.77 -8.00 -17.14
C LEU A 225 11.03 -8.25 -17.99
N ASN A 226 11.18 -9.45 -18.56
CA ASN A 226 12.33 -9.85 -19.38
C ASN A 226 12.58 -8.93 -20.61
N ASN A 227 11.63 -8.07 -20.93
CA ASN A 227 11.72 -7.10 -22.02
C ASN A 227 12.20 -5.69 -21.58
N LEU A 228 12.48 -5.50 -20.28
CA LEU A 228 13.15 -4.30 -19.79
C LEU A 228 14.65 -4.56 -19.82
N ASP A 229 15.31 -3.98 -20.82
CA ASP A 229 16.75 -4.10 -20.97
C ASP A 229 17.45 -3.05 -20.09
N SER A 230 18.58 -3.43 -19.49
CA SER A 230 19.44 -2.50 -18.78
C SER A 230 20.14 -1.59 -19.80
N LYS A 231 20.09 -0.29 -19.53
CA LYS A 231 20.83 0.71 -20.31
C LYS A 231 22.27 0.75 -19.81
N LYS A 232 23.24 0.75 -20.74
CA LYS A 232 24.65 0.95 -20.36
C LYS A 232 24.82 2.34 -19.77
N THR A 233 25.50 2.41 -18.63
CA THR A 233 25.83 3.68 -17.98
C THR A 233 26.90 4.42 -18.81
N GLU A 234 26.76 5.73 -18.94
CA GLU A 234 27.77 6.58 -19.53
C GLU A 234 28.91 6.82 -18.52
N LYS A 235 30.13 6.98 -18.99
CA LYS A 235 31.25 7.43 -18.14
C LYS A 235 30.95 8.85 -17.65
N ARG A 236 30.79 9.00 -16.34
CA ARG A 236 30.52 10.28 -15.67
C ARG A 236 31.55 10.53 -14.58
N ASP A 237 31.79 11.78 -14.28
CA ASP A 237 32.57 12.18 -13.11
C ASP A 237 31.80 11.79 -11.86
N ARG A 238 32.43 10.97 -11.04
CA ARG A 238 31.91 10.48 -9.75
C ARG A 238 32.92 10.77 -8.65
N ILE A 239 32.45 11.13 -7.48
CA ILE A 239 33.32 11.25 -6.31
C ILE A 239 33.78 9.84 -5.93
N ASP A 240 35.09 9.61 -5.94
CA ASP A 240 35.68 8.33 -5.53
C ASP A 240 35.80 8.28 -4.00
N LEU A 241 35.00 7.42 -3.36
CA LEU A 241 34.96 7.14 -1.92
C LEU A 241 35.40 5.71 -1.63
N THR A 242 36.05 5.04 -2.58
CA THR A 242 36.42 3.61 -2.46
C THR A 242 37.53 3.35 -1.44
N ASP A 243 38.20 4.39 -0.93
CA ASP A 243 39.19 4.34 0.15
C ASP A 243 38.56 4.25 1.55
N LYS A 244 37.27 4.45 1.67
CA LYS A 244 36.51 4.43 2.93
C LYS A 244 35.65 3.17 3.06
N ASN A 245 35.37 2.77 4.29
CA ASN A 245 34.52 1.62 4.57
C ASN A 245 33.04 1.98 4.36
N SER A 246 32.34 1.15 3.59
CA SER A 246 30.89 1.23 3.42
C SER A 246 30.23 -0.09 3.78
N TYR A 247 29.08 0.01 4.44
CA TYR A 247 28.37 -1.12 5.06
C TYR A 247 27.05 -1.36 4.37
N LEU A 248 26.89 -2.54 3.74
CA LEU A 248 25.63 -2.97 3.14
C LEU A 248 24.83 -3.78 4.15
N PHE A 249 23.68 -3.28 4.54
CA PHE A 249 22.77 -4.02 5.42
C PHE A 249 21.89 -4.97 4.62
N LYS A 250 21.81 -6.22 5.05
CA LYS A 250 20.98 -7.25 4.42
C LYS A 250 19.98 -7.80 5.46
N SER A 251 18.73 -7.32 5.36
CA SER A 251 17.63 -7.76 6.24
C SER A 251 17.01 -9.07 5.80
N TRP A 252 17.08 -9.41 4.51
CA TRP A 252 16.38 -10.57 3.96
C TRP A 252 17.36 -11.60 3.41
N ASN A 253 17.03 -12.87 3.60
CA ASN A 253 17.89 -13.97 3.12
C ASN A 253 17.69 -14.29 1.63
N SER A 254 16.63 -13.78 0.99
CA SER A 254 16.38 -14.00 -0.42
C SER A 254 17.30 -13.14 -1.31
N ASN A 255 17.83 -13.73 -2.38
CA ASN A 255 18.57 -12.99 -3.41
C ASN A 255 17.64 -12.13 -4.29
N ASN A 256 16.33 -12.40 -4.24
CA ASN A 256 15.32 -11.62 -4.96
C ASN A 256 14.80 -10.43 -4.14
N SER A 257 15.30 -10.21 -2.93
CA SER A 257 14.90 -9.05 -2.11
C SER A 257 15.40 -7.74 -2.71
N PRO A 258 14.70 -6.61 -2.49
CA PRO A 258 15.20 -5.30 -2.87
C PRO A 258 16.53 -4.98 -2.19
N MET A 259 17.42 -4.30 -2.90
CA MET A 259 18.70 -3.85 -2.36
C MET A 259 18.50 -2.68 -1.41
N LEU A 260 19.04 -2.79 -0.20
CA LEU A 260 19.09 -1.69 0.76
C LEU A 260 20.28 -0.77 0.47
N PRO A 261 20.23 0.51 0.92
CA PRO A 261 21.37 1.41 0.80
C PRO A 261 22.57 0.95 1.60
N MET A 262 23.77 1.33 1.14
CA MET A 262 24.98 1.26 1.97
C MET A 262 25.12 2.53 2.80
N ILE A 263 25.66 2.38 3.99
CA ILE A 263 25.97 3.47 4.92
C ILE A 263 27.47 3.58 5.08
N GLN A 264 27.99 4.81 5.03
CA GLN A 264 29.39 5.12 5.27
C GLN A 264 29.49 6.30 6.24
N ILE A 265 30.49 6.28 7.10
CA ILE A 265 30.74 7.35 8.07
C ILE A 265 32.15 7.90 7.87
N GLU A 266 32.27 9.21 7.95
CA GLU A 266 33.53 9.92 7.99
C GLU A 266 33.55 10.86 9.20
N GLN A 267 34.51 10.67 10.09
CA GLN A 267 34.72 11.60 11.21
C GLN A 267 35.69 12.70 10.80
N GLU A 268 35.29 13.95 11.00
CA GLU A 268 36.12 15.11 10.73
C GLU A 268 36.89 15.56 11.99
N LYS A 269 37.99 16.29 11.80
CA LYS A 269 38.85 16.75 12.88
C LYS A 269 38.14 17.60 13.92
N ASN A 270 37.01 18.22 13.58
CA ASN A 270 36.21 19.13 14.42
C ASN A 270 35.08 18.43 15.20
N LYS A 271 35.14 17.10 15.32
CA LYS A 271 34.05 16.27 15.88
C LYS A 271 32.73 16.29 15.08
N SER A 272 32.69 16.92 13.90
CA SER A 272 31.60 16.79 12.98
C SER A 272 31.66 15.43 12.27
N THR A 273 30.53 14.89 11.88
CA THR A 273 30.43 13.60 11.21
C THR A 273 29.76 13.78 9.86
N LYS A 274 30.33 13.16 8.81
CA LYS A 274 29.64 13.00 7.54
C LYS A 274 29.03 11.61 7.50
N LEU A 275 27.72 11.56 7.35
CA LEU A 275 26.98 10.35 7.14
C LEU A 275 26.58 10.27 5.66
N TRP A 276 27.08 9.24 4.97
CA TRP A 276 26.75 8.99 3.59
C TRP A 276 25.72 7.85 3.48
N ILE A 277 24.73 8.07 2.64
CA ILE A 277 23.70 7.09 2.28
C ILE A 277 23.81 6.84 0.78
N HIS A 278 24.27 5.66 0.41
CA HIS A 278 24.52 5.26 -0.97
C HIS A 278 23.43 4.35 -1.48
N THR A 279 22.70 4.77 -2.49
CA THR A 279 21.65 3.97 -3.11
C THR A 279 22.13 3.41 -4.44
N ASN A 280 21.71 2.19 -4.79
CA ASN A 280 22.06 1.60 -6.07
C ASN A 280 21.51 2.45 -7.24
N ASN A 281 22.32 2.61 -8.28
CA ASN A 281 22.08 3.52 -9.40
C ASN A 281 21.12 2.93 -10.43
N LEU A 282 19.83 2.79 -10.10
CA LEU A 282 18.79 2.28 -11.00
C LEU A 282 18.29 3.33 -12.00
N ALA A 283 18.21 4.59 -11.58
CA ALA A 283 17.69 5.67 -12.42
C ALA A 283 18.48 5.91 -13.71
N GLU A 284 19.79 5.63 -13.72
CA GLU A 284 20.64 5.73 -14.89
C GLU A 284 20.50 4.51 -15.82
N ARG A 285 20.12 3.35 -15.26
CA ARG A 285 20.10 2.06 -15.98
C ARG A 285 18.79 1.77 -16.70
N ILE A 286 17.73 2.52 -16.41
CA ILE A 286 16.39 2.30 -16.95
C ILE A 286 15.94 3.55 -17.73
N ASP A 287 15.46 3.36 -18.95
CA ASP A 287 14.76 4.43 -19.66
C ASP A 287 13.30 4.48 -19.19
N LEU A 288 13.05 5.28 -18.15
CA LEU A 288 11.72 5.42 -17.53
C LEU A 288 10.72 6.18 -18.40
N THR A 289 11.18 6.89 -19.43
CA THR A 289 10.34 7.75 -20.26
C THR A 289 9.84 7.08 -21.52
N SER A 290 10.41 5.92 -21.87
CA SER A 290 9.96 5.17 -23.03
C SER A 290 8.56 4.56 -22.77
N LYS A 291 7.72 4.60 -23.81
CA LYS A 291 6.37 4.00 -23.74
C LYS A 291 6.41 2.51 -23.39
N LYS A 292 7.41 1.78 -23.93
CA LYS A 292 7.61 0.35 -23.66
C LYS A 292 7.92 0.11 -22.18
N SER A 293 8.82 0.88 -21.59
CA SER A 293 9.17 0.75 -20.16
C SER A 293 7.98 1.05 -19.26
N LEU A 294 7.24 2.10 -19.55
CA LEU A 294 6.03 2.45 -18.77
C LEU A 294 4.94 1.37 -18.87
N GLU A 295 4.69 0.82 -20.08
CA GLU A 295 3.72 -0.27 -20.24
C GLU A 295 4.11 -1.53 -19.47
N ILE A 296 5.40 -1.79 -19.30
CA ILE A 296 5.90 -2.92 -18.52
C ILE A 296 5.81 -2.62 -17.03
N LEU A 297 6.26 -1.45 -16.60
CA LEU A 297 6.26 -1.03 -15.19
C LEU A 297 4.82 -0.89 -14.65
N PHE A 298 3.86 -0.49 -15.47
CA PHE A 298 2.45 -0.40 -15.08
C PHE A 298 1.77 -1.76 -14.81
N LYS A 299 2.45 -2.88 -15.05
CA LYS A 299 1.97 -4.21 -14.65
C LYS A 299 2.26 -4.54 -13.19
N GLY A 300 3.25 -3.88 -12.59
CA GLY A 300 3.59 -4.05 -11.19
C GLY A 300 4.52 -2.94 -10.72
N PHE A 301 4.12 -2.23 -9.68
CA PHE A 301 4.82 -1.03 -9.20
C PHE A 301 5.64 -1.24 -7.94
N GLU A 302 5.53 -2.40 -7.30
CA GLU A 302 6.18 -2.69 -6.01
C GLU A 302 6.68 -4.13 -5.99
N SER A 303 7.84 -4.34 -5.41
CA SER A 303 8.36 -5.67 -5.08
C SER A 303 7.58 -6.24 -3.90
N LEU A 304 7.07 -7.46 -4.07
CA LEU A 304 6.20 -8.09 -3.09
C LEU A 304 6.93 -9.19 -2.32
N PRO A 305 6.86 -9.20 -0.98
CA PRO A 305 7.34 -10.32 -0.20
C PRO A 305 6.38 -11.50 -0.37
N LEU A 306 6.91 -12.64 -0.78
CA LEU A 306 6.23 -13.93 -0.81
C LEU A 306 6.58 -14.70 0.47
N LEU A 307 5.98 -15.87 0.70
CA LEU A 307 6.26 -16.68 1.90
C LEU A 307 7.75 -17.00 2.11
N ASN A 308 8.44 -17.39 1.03
CA ASN A 308 9.83 -17.82 1.10
C ASN A 308 10.76 -17.06 0.15
N ASP A 309 10.24 -16.08 -0.60
CA ASP A 309 10.99 -15.36 -1.62
C ASP A 309 10.35 -13.98 -1.86
N TRP A 310 10.81 -13.29 -2.90
CA TRP A 310 10.30 -12.02 -3.37
C TRP A 310 9.86 -12.08 -4.83
N GLN A 311 8.79 -11.40 -5.15
CA GLN A 311 8.42 -11.06 -6.52
C GLN A 311 8.85 -9.62 -6.80
N ASN A 312 9.89 -9.46 -7.62
CA ASN A 312 10.39 -8.14 -7.99
C ASN A 312 9.55 -7.49 -9.09
N TYR A 313 9.48 -6.16 -9.05
CA TYR A 313 8.91 -5.35 -10.12
C TYR A 313 9.93 -4.98 -11.21
N LEU A 314 11.20 -5.28 -11.01
CA LEU A 314 12.30 -5.11 -11.98
C LEU A 314 12.80 -6.45 -12.50
N SER A 315 13.30 -6.46 -13.74
CA SER A 315 13.91 -7.66 -14.35
C SER A 315 15.19 -8.07 -13.61
N GLU A 316 15.51 -9.35 -13.67
CA GLU A 316 16.74 -9.87 -13.07
C GLU A 316 18.01 -9.21 -13.66
N ALA A 317 18.03 -8.96 -14.97
CA ALA A 317 19.15 -8.31 -15.64
C ALA A 317 19.43 -6.91 -15.05
N ILE A 318 18.39 -6.08 -14.86
CA ILE A 318 18.52 -4.74 -14.28
C ILE A 318 19.00 -4.82 -12.82
N ARG A 319 18.47 -5.77 -12.05
CA ARG A 319 18.88 -5.95 -10.66
C ARG A 319 20.34 -6.33 -10.54
N ASN A 320 20.78 -7.34 -11.28
CA ASN A 320 22.16 -7.83 -11.27
C ASN A 320 23.18 -6.77 -11.72
N ASP A 321 22.79 -5.92 -12.69
CA ASP A 321 23.62 -4.81 -13.17
C ASP A 321 23.76 -3.67 -12.13
N SER A 322 22.79 -3.51 -11.24
CA SER A 322 22.75 -2.44 -10.24
C SER A 322 23.10 -2.90 -8.83
N GLU A 323 23.32 -4.20 -8.63
CA GLU A 323 23.62 -4.79 -7.33
C GLU A 323 24.98 -4.32 -6.81
N PHE A 324 25.03 -3.95 -5.53
CA PHE A 324 26.28 -3.68 -4.84
C PHE A 324 27.03 -4.99 -4.56
N LYS A 325 28.25 -5.07 -5.09
CA LYS A 325 29.12 -6.22 -4.96
C LYS A 325 30.17 -5.98 -3.89
N LEU A 326 30.39 -7.01 -3.06
CA LEU A 326 31.40 -6.97 -2.02
C LEU A 326 32.80 -6.83 -2.65
N ASP A 327 33.63 -5.96 -2.06
CA ASP A 327 35.02 -5.69 -2.48
C ASP A 327 35.21 -5.13 -3.89
N GLU A 328 34.14 -4.84 -4.62
CA GLU A 328 34.18 -4.21 -5.95
C GLU A 328 33.85 -2.70 -5.89
N LYS A 329 34.24 -1.97 -6.94
CA LYS A 329 33.80 -0.57 -7.15
C LYS A 329 32.36 -0.55 -7.64
N ASN A 330 31.49 0.07 -6.86
CA ASN A 330 30.06 0.17 -7.15
C ASN A 330 29.68 1.62 -7.46
N GLU A 331 28.87 1.83 -8.48
CA GLU A 331 28.30 3.14 -8.81
C GLU A 331 27.06 3.39 -7.94
N ALA A 332 26.98 4.57 -7.32
CA ALA A 332 25.85 4.94 -6.46
C ALA A 332 25.37 6.37 -6.71
N ILE A 333 24.11 6.61 -6.37
CA ILE A 333 23.53 7.93 -6.13
C ILE A 333 23.50 8.10 -4.63
N SER A 334 24.09 9.17 -4.11
CA SER A 334 24.39 9.30 -2.71
C SER A 334 23.94 10.63 -2.12
N LEU A 335 23.49 10.56 -0.86
CA LEU A 335 23.24 11.70 -0.03
C LEU A 335 24.35 11.78 1.04
N CYS A 336 24.98 12.94 1.17
CA CYS A 336 25.88 13.27 2.27
C CYS A 336 25.16 14.16 3.27
N LEU A 337 25.12 13.76 4.53
CA LEU A 337 24.63 14.55 5.66
C LEU A 337 25.81 15.02 6.48
N HIS A 338 25.89 16.33 6.72
CA HIS A 338 26.84 16.91 7.65
C HIS A 338 26.18 17.05 9.01
N LEU A 339 26.71 16.35 9.99
CA LEU A 339 26.19 16.29 11.36
C LEU A 339 27.15 17.03 12.31
N ASP A 340 26.60 17.72 13.27
CA ASP A 340 27.37 18.31 14.41
C ASP A 340 27.69 17.26 15.48
N SER A 341 28.21 17.72 16.62
CA SER A 341 28.56 16.87 17.77
C SER A 341 27.35 16.18 18.41
N ASP A 342 26.15 16.74 18.27
CA ASP A 342 24.89 16.25 18.83
C ASP A 342 24.08 15.43 17.81
N ASN A 343 24.71 15.11 16.67
CA ASN A 343 24.12 14.44 15.52
C ASN A 343 22.95 15.24 14.87
N GLU A 344 22.93 16.59 15.00
CA GLU A 344 22.01 17.45 14.27
C GLU A 344 22.48 17.66 12.83
N ILE A 345 21.52 17.67 11.88
CA ILE A 345 21.82 17.85 10.47
C ILE A 345 22.02 19.34 10.19
N ILE A 346 23.28 19.74 9.96
CA ILE A 346 23.63 21.11 9.61
C ILE A 346 23.39 21.38 8.13
N ASN A 347 23.77 20.43 7.27
CA ASN A 347 23.75 20.60 5.84
C ASN A 347 23.65 19.24 5.13
N TRP A 348 23.25 19.24 3.85
CA TRP A 348 23.21 18.04 3.02
C TRP A 348 23.55 18.32 1.55
N SER A 349 24.02 17.29 0.84
CA SER A 349 24.31 17.36 -0.58
C SER A 349 24.14 16.02 -1.29
N PHE A 350 23.69 16.09 -2.55
CA PHE A 350 23.48 14.91 -3.40
C PHE A 350 24.62 14.77 -4.41
N HIS A 351 25.11 13.55 -4.60
CA HIS A 351 26.28 13.26 -5.45
C HIS A 351 26.13 11.95 -6.23
N LEU A 352 26.84 11.87 -7.35
CA LEU A 352 27.20 10.59 -7.97
C LEU A 352 28.52 10.13 -7.37
N THR A 353 28.58 8.89 -6.88
CA THR A 353 29.76 8.36 -6.19
C THR A 353 30.21 7.01 -6.73
N LEU A 354 31.48 6.68 -6.49
CA LEU A 354 32.03 5.34 -6.57
C LEU A 354 32.35 4.90 -5.15
N VAL A 355 31.82 3.76 -4.74
CA VAL A 355 31.95 3.25 -3.37
C VAL A 355 32.36 1.78 -3.39
N LYS A 356 33.03 1.33 -2.32
CA LYS A 356 33.43 -0.06 -2.13
C LYS A 356 32.66 -0.65 -0.94
N CYS A 357 31.90 -1.71 -1.18
CA CYS A 357 31.26 -2.43 -0.09
C CYS A 357 32.32 -3.21 0.73
N SER A 358 32.59 -2.78 1.96
CA SER A 358 33.60 -3.41 2.82
C SER A 358 33.03 -4.56 3.65
N LEU A 359 31.74 -4.49 3.99
CA LEU A 359 31.08 -5.50 4.81
C LEU A 359 29.60 -5.60 4.49
N ILE A 360 29.08 -6.83 4.39
CA ILE A 360 27.65 -7.12 4.39
C ILE A 360 27.22 -7.42 5.84
N VAL A 361 26.47 -6.47 6.42
CA VAL A 361 25.93 -6.58 7.78
C VAL A 361 24.62 -7.37 7.73
N ARG A 362 24.55 -8.48 8.45
CA ARG A 362 23.36 -9.33 8.54
C ARG A 362 22.73 -9.26 9.91
N SER A 363 21.49 -9.75 10.07
CA SER A 363 20.76 -9.73 11.34
C SER A 363 21.53 -10.37 12.49
N GLU A 364 22.30 -11.45 12.24
CA GLU A 364 23.18 -12.08 13.24
C GLU A 364 24.26 -11.14 13.79
N HIS A 365 24.81 -10.25 12.95
CA HIS A 365 25.79 -9.24 13.36
C HIS A 365 25.12 -8.16 14.22
N THR A 366 23.97 -7.64 13.78
CA THR A 366 23.24 -6.58 14.50
C THR A 366 22.72 -7.08 15.84
N GLU A 367 22.20 -8.30 15.91
CA GLU A 367 21.79 -8.93 17.16
C GLU A 367 22.95 -9.09 18.15
N ALA A 368 24.08 -9.59 17.66
CA ALA A 368 25.27 -9.73 18.49
C ALA A 368 25.85 -8.39 18.98
N LEU A 369 25.75 -7.32 18.18
CA LEU A 369 26.16 -5.98 18.56
C LEU A 369 25.24 -5.39 19.64
N LEU A 370 23.93 -5.50 19.49
CA LEU A 370 22.93 -4.93 20.39
C LEU A 370 22.87 -5.66 21.74
N THR A 371 23.13 -6.98 21.77
CA THR A 371 23.09 -7.79 22.98
C THR A 371 24.41 -7.85 23.74
N ARG A 372 25.51 -7.35 23.16
CA ARG A 372 26.81 -7.35 23.82
C ARG A 372 26.82 -6.44 25.05
N LYS A 373 27.51 -6.88 26.10
CA LYS A 373 27.81 -6.02 27.23
C LYS A 373 28.96 -5.08 26.87
N SER A 374 28.76 -3.77 26.96
CA SER A 374 29.70 -2.71 26.55
C SER A 374 31.11 -2.81 27.18
N LYS A 375 31.26 -3.52 28.32
CA LYS A 375 32.52 -3.74 29.01
C LYS A 375 33.02 -5.19 28.94
N SER A 376 32.45 -6.04 28.07
CA SER A 376 32.88 -7.42 27.95
C SER A 376 34.22 -7.50 27.22
N ARG A 377 35.21 -8.19 27.86
CA ARG A 377 36.48 -8.52 27.22
C ARG A 377 36.35 -9.68 26.21
N ILE A 378 35.22 -10.38 26.20
CA ILE A 378 34.98 -11.53 25.33
C ILE A 378 34.16 -11.07 24.14
N THR A 379 34.75 -11.10 22.95
CA THR A 379 34.06 -10.86 21.69
C THR A 379 33.35 -12.14 21.27
N SER A 380 32.08 -12.08 20.93
CA SER A 380 31.32 -13.23 20.42
C SER A 380 31.96 -13.79 19.17
N ARG A 381 31.72 -15.08 18.88
CA ARG A 381 32.26 -15.77 17.69
C ARG A 381 31.81 -15.07 16.39
N VAL A 382 30.61 -14.50 16.39
CA VAL A 382 30.01 -13.78 15.25
C VAL A 382 30.71 -12.43 15.01
N LEU A 383 31.11 -11.72 16.07
CA LEU A 383 31.72 -10.38 15.96
C LEU A 383 33.23 -10.42 15.71
N LYS A 384 33.90 -11.57 15.92
CA LYS A 384 35.35 -11.69 15.70
C LYS A 384 35.80 -11.30 14.29
N PRO A 385 35.13 -11.78 13.20
CA PRO A 385 35.53 -11.44 11.83
C PRO A 385 35.35 -9.96 11.47
N ILE A 386 34.43 -9.28 12.14
CA ILE A 386 34.07 -7.88 11.84
C ILE A 386 34.60 -6.89 12.88
N LYS A 387 35.58 -7.29 13.68
CA LYS A 387 36.08 -6.51 14.83
C LYS A 387 36.54 -5.12 14.42
N GLU A 388 37.15 -4.95 13.27
CA GLU A 388 37.65 -3.68 12.76
C GLU A 388 36.55 -2.68 12.39
N TYR A 389 35.32 -3.17 12.12
CA TYR A 389 34.18 -2.34 11.70
C TYR A 389 33.22 -2.00 12.86
N ILE A 390 33.46 -2.55 14.05
CA ILE A 390 32.51 -2.41 15.19
C ILE A 390 32.34 -0.95 15.60
N GLU A 391 33.40 -0.18 15.60
CA GLU A 391 33.37 1.23 16.00
C GLU A 391 32.48 2.06 15.07
N ASP A 392 32.59 1.87 13.77
CA ASP A 392 31.74 2.53 12.78
C ASP A 392 30.28 2.09 12.91
N LEU A 393 30.02 0.79 13.11
CA LEU A 393 28.68 0.26 13.29
C LEU A 393 28.01 0.79 14.57
N ASP A 394 28.77 0.96 15.65
CA ASP A 394 28.29 1.58 16.88
C ASP A 394 27.91 3.06 16.66
N LYS A 395 28.71 3.78 15.88
CA LYS A 395 28.42 5.18 15.58
C LYS A 395 27.20 5.33 14.68
N ILE A 396 27.00 4.40 13.71
CA ILE A 396 25.76 4.35 12.90
C ILE A 396 24.55 4.15 13.81
N LEU A 397 24.63 3.23 14.77
CA LEU A 397 23.55 2.98 15.71
C LEU A 397 23.26 4.21 16.59
N GLU A 398 24.30 4.88 17.09
CA GLU A 398 24.17 6.11 17.86
C GLU A 398 23.42 7.20 17.08
N ILE A 399 23.79 7.43 15.81
CA ILE A 399 23.13 8.42 14.94
C ILE A 399 21.67 8.00 14.69
N SER A 400 21.42 6.72 14.40
CA SER A 400 20.05 6.21 14.20
C SER A 400 19.17 6.43 15.43
N CYS A 401 19.71 6.15 16.62
CA CYS A 401 19.01 6.37 17.89
C CYS A 401 18.74 7.85 18.15
N SER A 402 19.72 8.72 17.85
CA SER A 402 19.58 10.17 17.99
C SER A 402 18.45 10.72 17.09
N PHE A 403 18.44 10.34 15.82
CA PHE A 403 17.36 10.72 14.87
C PHE A 403 16.00 10.27 15.39
N ARG A 404 15.90 9.02 15.85
CA ARG A 404 14.67 8.47 16.39
C ARG A 404 14.17 9.21 17.62
N GLN A 405 15.06 9.53 18.57
CA GLN A 405 14.67 10.30 19.77
C GLN A 405 14.10 11.66 19.41
N ARG A 406 14.67 12.33 18.39
CA ARG A 406 14.12 13.60 17.90
C ARG A 406 12.73 13.44 17.30
N HIS A 407 12.52 12.42 16.47
CA HIS A 407 11.19 12.14 15.90
C HIS A 407 10.15 11.94 16.99
N ILE A 408 10.50 11.23 18.07
CA ILE A 408 9.61 11.01 19.21
C ILE A 408 9.30 12.34 19.93
N LEU A 409 10.33 13.16 20.20
CA LEU A 409 10.17 14.44 20.88
C LEU A 409 9.34 15.43 20.06
N GLU A 410 9.49 15.45 18.75
CA GLU A 410 8.73 16.28 17.83
C GLU A 410 7.30 15.72 17.56
N GLY A 411 6.94 14.60 18.18
CA GLY A 411 5.64 13.94 17.94
C GLY A 411 5.48 13.38 16.53
N LYS A 412 6.57 13.26 15.77
CA LYS A 412 6.54 12.65 14.45
C LYS A 412 6.36 11.16 14.58
N VAL A 413 5.52 10.64 13.71
CA VAL A 413 5.30 9.21 13.56
C VAL A 413 6.03 8.76 12.32
N GLU A 414 7.01 7.88 12.46
CA GLU A 414 7.68 7.27 11.32
C GLU A 414 6.64 6.53 10.49
N ILE A 415 6.44 6.95 9.23
CA ILE A 415 5.67 6.13 8.29
C ILE A 415 6.40 4.79 8.18
N PRO A 416 5.71 3.65 8.36
CA PRO A 416 6.36 2.35 8.29
C PRO A 416 7.19 2.25 7.03
N SER A 417 8.50 2.12 7.19
CA SER A 417 9.36 1.88 6.04
C SER A 417 9.01 0.52 5.42
N PRO A 418 9.31 0.27 4.14
CA PRO A 418 9.16 -1.05 3.55
C PRO A 418 9.79 -2.16 4.41
N LEU A 419 10.84 -1.85 5.14
CA LEU A 419 11.51 -2.75 6.07
C LEU A 419 10.54 -3.30 7.12
N ASN A 420 9.78 -2.43 7.78
CA ASN A 420 8.85 -2.81 8.84
C ASN A 420 7.70 -3.70 8.33
N ASN A 421 7.21 -3.45 7.13
CA ASN A 421 6.10 -4.22 6.56
C ASN A 421 6.47 -5.65 6.19
N ILE A 422 7.73 -5.93 5.89
CA ILE A 422 8.19 -7.20 5.36
C ILE A 422 8.56 -8.16 6.48
N GLU A 423 9.24 -7.66 7.49
CA GLU A 423 9.57 -8.46 8.67
C GLU A 423 8.35 -8.72 9.53
N ALA A 424 7.40 -7.79 9.61
CA ALA A 424 6.10 -8.04 10.21
C ALA A 424 5.41 -9.28 9.62
N LEU A 425 5.62 -9.62 8.35
CA LEU A 425 5.11 -10.87 7.78
C LEU A 425 5.84 -12.12 8.32
N LYS A 426 7.13 -12.05 8.65
CA LYS A 426 7.87 -13.16 9.29
C LYS A 426 7.67 -13.18 10.80
N GLU A 427 7.76 -12.03 11.45
CA GLU A 427 7.80 -11.89 12.91
C GLU A 427 6.42 -11.86 13.55
N PHE A 428 5.39 -11.50 12.81
CA PHE A 428 4.00 -11.57 13.27
C PHE A 428 3.62 -12.95 13.83
N PHE A 429 4.41 -13.98 13.51
CA PHE A 429 4.24 -15.35 13.97
C PHE A 429 5.18 -15.77 15.08
N ILE A 430 6.26 -15.03 15.34
CA ILE A 430 7.32 -15.39 16.27
C ILE A 430 7.22 -14.55 17.55
N HIS A 431 6.77 -13.30 17.47
CA HIS A 431 6.77 -12.38 18.58
C HIS A 431 5.36 -12.01 19.07
N ASN A 432 5.26 -11.88 20.38
CA ASN A 432 4.02 -11.45 21.04
C ASN A 432 3.72 -9.99 20.66
N PRO A 433 2.50 -9.65 20.18
CA PRO A 433 2.12 -8.27 19.87
C PRO A 433 2.27 -7.31 21.06
N ALA A 434 2.34 -7.80 22.27
CA ALA A 434 2.64 -7.00 23.46
C ALA A 434 3.99 -6.27 23.37
N GLU A 435 4.95 -6.77 22.59
CA GLU A 435 6.23 -6.08 22.37
C GLU A 435 6.11 -4.90 21.40
N TYR A 436 5.13 -4.90 20.49
CA TYR A 436 4.82 -3.76 19.62
C TYR A 436 4.14 -2.61 20.35
N SER A 437 3.57 -2.85 21.53
CA SER A 437 2.83 -1.87 22.30
C SER A 437 3.67 -1.01 23.24
N LYS A 438 4.94 -1.35 23.45
CA LYS A 438 5.88 -0.54 24.26
C LYS A 438 6.37 0.75 23.57
N GLY A 439 5.43 1.50 23.04
CA GLY A 439 5.71 2.64 22.20
C GLY A 439 6.04 2.19 20.78
N TYR A 440 5.30 2.68 19.84
CA TYR A 440 5.46 2.43 18.40
C TYR A 440 6.93 2.60 17.92
N PHE A 441 7.74 3.29 18.70
CA PHE A 441 9.15 3.57 18.47
C PHE A 441 10.12 2.69 19.28
N GLU A 442 9.69 2.07 20.36
CA GLU A 442 10.55 1.21 21.18
C GLU A 442 10.53 -0.26 20.72
N SER A 443 9.58 -0.62 19.90
CA SER A 443 9.29 -2.00 19.52
C SER A 443 10.03 -2.51 18.28
N LEU A 444 11.00 -1.78 17.77
CA LEU A 444 11.89 -2.36 16.78
C LEU A 444 12.68 -3.49 17.45
N ASN A 445 12.62 -4.67 16.86
CA ASN A 445 13.37 -5.81 17.33
C ASN A 445 14.81 -5.43 17.59
N LYS A 446 15.25 -5.65 18.84
CA LYS A 446 16.61 -5.40 19.28
C LYS A 446 17.61 -6.37 18.63
N GLY A 447 17.62 -6.49 17.34
CA GLY A 447 18.50 -7.45 16.66
C GLY A 447 18.44 -7.31 15.15
N ASP A 448 17.58 -6.44 14.65
CA ASP A 448 17.38 -6.31 13.23
C ASP A 448 18.14 -5.12 12.63
N CYS A 449 18.44 -5.24 11.33
CA CYS A 449 18.99 -4.16 10.51
C CYS A 449 18.11 -2.90 10.54
N GLN A 450 16.81 -3.01 10.81
CA GLN A 450 15.88 -1.90 10.98
C GLN A 450 16.32 -0.91 12.07
N THR A 451 16.81 -1.40 13.20
CA THR A 451 17.29 -0.55 14.30
C THR A 451 18.39 0.39 13.84
N TYR A 452 19.19 -0.03 12.86
CA TYR A 452 20.27 0.78 12.28
C TYR A 452 19.79 1.71 11.18
N LEU A 453 18.81 1.29 10.37
CA LEU A 453 18.50 1.95 9.11
C LEU A 453 17.22 2.79 9.14
N SER A 454 16.16 2.39 9.86
CA SER A 454 14.83 3.01 9.71
C SER A 454 14.85 4.52 9.83
N SER A 455 15.43 5.04 10.91
CA SER A 455 15.45 6.49 11.17
C SER A 455 16.36 7.24 10.21
N ILE A 456 17.46 6.62 9.78
CA ILE A 456 18.39 7.19 8.79
C ILE A 456 17.70 7.31 7.43
N LEU A 457 17.00 6.25 6.99
CA LEU A 457 16.28 6.26 5.71
C LEU A 457 15.07 7.19 5.74
N TYR A 458 14.39 7.28 6.89
CA TYR A 458 13.32 8.23 7.08
C TYR A 458 13.81 9.66 6.91
N GLU A 459 14.91 10.04 7.58
CA GLU A 459 15.53 11.36 7.42
C GLU A 459 15.98 11.63 5.98
N ALA A 460 16.60 10.65 5.33
CA ALA A 460 17.00 10.80 3.92
C ALA A 460 15.82 11.08 2.98
N ASN A 461 14.67 10.43 3.22
CA ASN A 461 13.44 10.64 2.46
C ASN A 461 12.79 11.99 2.79
N LEU A 462 12.83 12.42 4.05
CA LEU A 462 12.37 13.74 4.50
C LEU A 462 13.23 14.86 3.91
N ILE A 463 14.55 14.67 3.84
CA ILE A 463 15.47 15.63 3.23
C ILE A 463 15.17 15.79 1.74
N TRP A 464 14.89 14.70 1.01
CA TRP A 464 14.49 14.83 -0.39
C TRP A 464 13.17 15.59 -0.53
N PHE A 465 12.21 15.34 0.35
CA PHE A 465 10.98 16.14 0.38
C PHE A 465 11.29 17.63 0.58
N LYS A 466 12.07 17.99 1.62
CA LYS A 466 12.48 19.37 1.90
C LYS A 466 13.22 19.99 0.70
N HIS A 467 14.19 19.26 0.14
CA HIS A 467 15.01 19.72 -0.96
C HIS A 467 14.19 19.92 -2.25
N SER A 468 13.33 18.98 -2.62
CA SER A 468 12.48 19.08 -3.81
C SER A 468 11.46 20.23 -3.70
N ASN A 469 10.83 20.38 -2.54
CA ASN A 469 9.92 21.49 -2.28
C ASN A 469 10.67 22.83 -2.31
N GLN A 470 11.84 22.86 -1.72
CA GLN A 470 12.72 24.00 -1.67
C GLN A 470 13.07 24.52 -3.08
N TYR A 471 13.48 23.72 -3.98
CA TYR A 471 13.87 24.12 -5.33
C TYR A 471 12.73 24.01 -6.37
N GLY A 472 11.50 23.70 -5.96
CA GLY A 472 10.35 23.51 -6.85
C GLY A 472 10.55 22.34 -7.83
N LEU A 473 11.29 21.30 -7.42
CA LEU A 473 11.49 20.09 -8.19
C LEU A 473 10.26 19.18 -8.10
N LYS A 474 9.99 18.44 -9.16
CA LYS A 474 8.90 17.45 -9.14
C LYS A 474 9.27 16.27 -8.27
N SER A 475 8.37 15.91 -7.37
CA SER A 475 8.53 14.78 -6.47
C SER A 475 7.17 14.10 -6.22
N ALA A 476 7.20 12.83 -5.90
CA ALA A 476 6.04 12.08 -5.43
C ALA A 476 6.29 11.67 -3.97
N GLY A 477 5.31 11.88 -3.11
CA GLY A 477 5.45 11.62 -1.69
C GLY A 477 4.28 10.89 -1.09
N TYR A 478 4.52 10.26 0.05
CA TYR A 478 3.49 9.69 0.90
C TYR A 478 2.93 10.76 1.82
N ILE A 479 1.60 10.81 1.87
CA ILE A 479 0.85 11.65 2.77
C ILE A 479 0.05 10.75 3.67
N SER A 480 0.13 10.96 4.98
CA SER A 480 -0.82 10.41 5.92
C SER A 480 -2.10 11.24 5.84
N LYS A 481 -3.25 10.58 5.70
CA LYS A 481 -4.57 11.25 5.73
C LYS A 481 -4.97 11.73 7.13
N GLY A 482 -4.12 11.49 8.13
CA GLY A 482 -4.51 11.64 9.52
C GLY A 482 -5.48 10.53 9.96
N ILE A 483 -5.98 10.60 11.17
CA ILE A 483 -7.00 9.68 11.66
C ILE A 483 -8.36 10.13 11.10
N ASP A 484 -9.07 9.22 10.40
CA ASP A 484 -10.40 9.53 9.89
C ASP A 484 -11.35 9.86 11.05
N TYR A 485 -12.26 10.84 10.83
CA TYR A 485 -13.21 11.30 11.85
C TYR A 485 -14.01 10.16 12.52
N VAL A 486 -14.42 9.14 11.75
CA VAL A 486 -15.14 7.98 12.31
C VAL A 486 -14.24 7.21 13.27
N ASN A 487 -12.98 6.96 12.87
CA ASN A 487 -12.03 6.23 13.69
C ASN A 487 -11.49 7.08 14.85
N ALA A 488 -11.39 8.40 14.68
CA ALA A 488 -11.08 9.32 15.77
C ALA A 488 -12.15 9.25 16.86
N ASN A 489 -13.44 9.27 16.51
CA ASN A 489 -14.53 9.11 17.46
C ASN A 489 -14.52 7.74 18.16
N GLU A 490 -14.14 6.68 17.47
CA GLU A 490 -13.97 5.36 18.10
C GLU A 490 -12.80 5.34 19.07
N ILE A 491 -11.69 5.95 18.70
CA ILE A 491 -10.49 6.08 19.56
C ILE A 491 -10.81 6.92 20.81
N ILE A 492 -11.53 8.04 20.66
CA ILE A 492 -11.93 8.91 21.77
C ILE A 492 -12.85 8.15 22.73
N LYS A 493 -13.90 7.50 22.25
CA LYS A 493 -14.77 6.67 23.07
C LYS A 493 -14.01 5.55 23.78
N TYR A 494 -12.97 5.06 23.13
CA TYR A 494 -12.12 4.02 23.69
C TYR A 494 -11.19 4.55 24.77
N SER A 495 -10.63 5.77 24.59
CA SER A 495 -9.78 6.41 25.59
C SER A 495 -10.55 6.71 26.89
N GLU A 496 -11.79 7.20 26.78
CA GLU A 496 -12.70 7.38 27.92
C GLU A 496 -12.94 6.06 28.67
N PHE A 497 -13.05 4.95 27.94
CA PHE A 497 -13.21 3.62 28.54
C PHE A 497 -11.96 3.11 29.28
N ILE A 498 -10.76 3.62 28.94
CA ILE A 498 -9.47 3.27 29.56
C ILE A 498 -9.14 4.22 30.74
N ASP A 499 -10.04 5.15 31.08
CA ASP A 499 -9.82 6.22 32.05
C ASP A 499 -8.63 7.15 31.70
N ASN A 500 -8.38 7.34 30.42
CA ASN A 500 -7.37 8.27 29.91
C ASN A 500 -8.04 9.25 28.94
N ASP A 501 -8.07 10.51 29.31
CA ASP A 501 -8.56 11.57 28.44
C ASP A 501 -7.54 11.91 27.35
N ILE A 502 -8.04 12.04 26.10
CA ILE A 502 -7.27 12.58 24.99
C ILE A 502 -7.60 14.07 24.87
N GLU A 503 -6.59 14.91 24.93
CA GLU A 503 -6.74 16.32 24.60
C GLU A 503 -7.02 16.44 23.09
N LEU A 504 -8.19 16.96 22.73
CA LEU A 504 -8.57 17.18 21.35
C LEU A 504 -8.00 18.52 20.87
N ASN A 505 -7.63 18.58 19.60
CA ASN A 505 -7.27 19.84 18.96
C ASN A 505 -8.52 20.73 18.75
N GLU A 506 -8.34 21.97 18.25
CA GLU A 506 -9.43 22.93 18.04
C GLU A 506 -10.54 22.39 17.12
N ASP A 507 -10.22 21.47 16.21
CA ASP A 507 -11.16 20.81 15.29
C ASP A 507 -11.86 19.59 15.91
N GLY A 508 -11.60 19.26 17.17
CA GLY A 508 -12.16 18.12 17.85
C GLY A 508 -11.57 16.76 17.43
N ASN A 509 -10.39 16.76 16.81
CA ASN A 509 -9.67 15.56 16.38
C ASN A 509 -8.49 15.25 17.32
N CYS A 510 -8.11 13.97 17.37
CA CYS A 510 -6.91 13.52 18.06
C CYS A 510 -5.75 13.29 17.06
N THR A 511 -4.52 13.56 17.53
CA THR A 511 -3.31 13.31 16.75
C THR A 511 -2.78 11.90 16.97
N PHE A 512 -2.02 11.38 16.00
CA PHE A 512 -1.32 10.08 16.15
C PHE A 512 -0.43 10.03 17.39
N SER A 513 0.29 11.09 17.66
CA SER A 513 1.20 11.22 18.81
C SER A 513 0.47 11.03 20.14
N GLN A 514 -0.72 11.62 20.29
CA GLN A 514 -1.54 11.47 21.50
C GLN A 514 -2.01 10.04 21.70
N VAL A 515 -2.51 9.41 20.61
CA VAL A 515 -3.01 8.03 20.69
C VAL A 515 -1.88 7.03 20.96
N ILE A 516 -0.70 7.22 20.36
CA ILE A 516 0.49 6.39 20.61
C ILE A 516 0.90 6.39 22.08
N LYS A 517 0.83 7.53 22.76
CA LYS A 517 1.14 7.64 24.19
C LYS A 517 0.20 6.80 25.06
N LEU A 518 -1.02 6.54 24.59
CA LEU A 518 -2.01 5.69 25.26
C LEU A 518 -1.84 4.21 24.95
N CYS A 519 -1.11 3.84 23.92
CA CYS A 519 -0.82 2.45 23.60
C CYS A 519 0.06 1.82 24.68
N GLY A 520 -0.19 0.56 25.03
CA GLY A 520 0.56 -0.17 26.07
C GLY A 520 0.27 -1.66 26.05
N ASP A 521 0.84 -2.39 27.01
CA ASP A 521 0.78 -3.86 27.10
C ASP A 521 -0.54 -4.40 27.61
N ASP A 522 -1.41 -3.56 28.17
CA ASP A 522 -2.72 -3.95 28.65
C ASP A 522 -3.66 -4.30 27.46
N ASN A 523 -4.49 -5.30 27.64
CA ASN A 523 -5.46 -5.76 26.62
C ASN A 523 -6.31 -4.63 26.05
N LYS A 524 -6.69 -3.67 26.88
CA LYS A 524 -7.45 -2.47 26.47
C LYS A 524 -6.62 -1.55 25.57
N LYS A 525 -5.36 -1.33 25.91
CA LYS A 525 -4.46 -0.47 25.15
C LYS A 525 -4.00 -1.10 23.82
N ARG A 526 -4.00 -2.43 23.73
CA ARG A 526 -3.73 -3.16 22.48
C ARG A 526 -4.78 -2.89 21.41
N ILE A 527 -6.02 -2.61 21.77
CA ILE A 527 -7.08 -2.26 20.83
C ILE A 527 -6.81 -0.92 20.17
N LEU A 528 -6.36 0.07 20.94
CA LEU A 528 -5.93 1.37 20.37
C LEU A 528 -4.80 1.19 19.35
N HIS A 529 -3.84 0.34 19.67
CA HIS A 529 -2.75 0.02 18.74
C HIS A 529 -3.25 -0.59 17.41
N LYS A 530 -4.25 -1.47 17.45
CA LYS A 530 -4.84 -2.04 16.24
C LYS A 530 -5.59 -1.01 15.40
N LEU A 531 -6.33 -0.13 16.03
CA LEU A 531 -7.02 0.97 15.34
C LEU A 531 -5.99 1.88 14.64
N LEU A 532 -4.90 2.22 15.32
CA LEU A 532 -3.81 3.01 14.75
C LEU A 532 -3.13 2.35 13.55
N ILE A 533 -2.80 1.06 13.62
CA ILE A 533 -2.13 0.35 12.51
C ILE A 533 -2.97 0.42 11.24
N ASN A 534 -4.28 0.31 11.35
CA ASN A 534 -5.17 0.43 10.19
C ASN A 534 -5.10 1.81 9.54
N GLU A 535 -4.99 2.86 10.35
CA GLU A 535 -4.85 4.24 9.85
C GLU A 535 -3.49 4.50 9.21
N PHE A 536 -2.41 3.94 9.76
CA PHE A 536 -1.08 4.04 9.15
C PHE A 536 -0.99 3.42 7.76
N ASN A 537 -1.75 2.37 7.50
CA ASN A 537 -1.80 1.73 6.19
C ASN A 537 -2.58 2.54 5.14
N ASN A 538 -3.28 3.60 5.56
CA ASN A 538 -4.09 4.48 4.71
C ASN A 538 -3.31 5.63 4.04
N ASN A 539 -2.02 5.47 3.81
CA ASN A 539 -1.20 6.47 3.15
C ASN A 539 -1.54 6.58 1.66
N GLU A 540 -1.61 7.80 1.16
CA GLU A 540 -1.82 8.13 -0.25
C GLU A 540 -0.54 8.71 -0.87
N ILE A 541 -0.28 8.35 -2.13
CA ILE A 541 0.79 8.96 -2.92
C ILE A 541 0.23 10.21 -3.58
N ARG A 542 0.93 11.34 -3.45
CA ARG A 542 0.59 12.61 -4.12
C ARG A 542 1.80 13.21 -4.82
N LEU A 543 1.51 14.06 -5.80
CA LEU A 543 2.52 14.94 -6.36
C LEU A 543 2.79 16.07 -5.37
N ILE A 544 4.07 16.32 -5.15
CA ILE A 544 4.54 17.44 -4.34
C ILE A 544 4.84 18.58 -5.30
N SER A 545 4.16 19.70 -5.10
CA SER A 545 4.38 20.95 -5.84
C SER A 545 4.80 22.06 -4.89
N LYS A 546 5.47 23.08 -5.42
CA LYS A 546 5.80 24.31 -4.71
C LYS A 546 4.52 24.93 -4.15
N ASN A 547 4.45 25.21 -2.86
CA ASN A 547 3.29 25.75 -2.12
C ASN A 547 2.32 24.67 -1.60
N ILE A 548 2.83 23.68 -0.91
CA ILE A 548 2.01 22.98 0.06
C ILE A 548 1.94 23.93 1.26
N ASP A 549 0.75 24.53 1.46
CA ASP A 549 0.50 25.47 2.54
C ASP A 549 0.85 24.84 3.90
N ASN A 550 1.46 25.64 4.77
CA ASN A 550 1.87 25.21 6.11
C ASN A 550 0.70 24.76 7.01
N ASP A 551 -0.54 25.00 6.63
CA ASP A 551 -1.76 24.50 7.31
C ASP A 551 -1.96 22.98 7.19
N GLU A 552 -1.21 22.31 6.31
CA GLU A 552 -1.14 20.85 6.28
C GLU A 552 -0.03 20.28 7.18
N SER A 553 0.48 21.03 8.12
CA SER A 553 1.63 20.70 8.99
C SER A 553 1.45 19.44 9.86
N GLU A 554 0.24 18.94 10.02
CA GLU A 554 -0.04 17.66 10.69
C GLU A 554 0.05 16.45 9.75
N LYS A 555 0.16 16.66 8.43
CA LYS A 555 0.31 15.59 7.46
C LYS A 555 1.78 15.32 7.21
N LEU A 556 2.22 14.14 7.61
CA LEU A 556 3.60 13.70 7.39
C LEU A 556 3.86 13.51 5.89
N PHE A 557 4.72 14.38 5.34
CA PHE A 557 5.16 14.29 3.95
C PHE A 557 6.57 13.73 3.88
N ILE A 558 6.73 12.56 3.27
CA ILE A 558 8.04 12.03 2.90
C ILE A 558 8.07 11.66 1.42
N SER A 559 9.18 11.91 0.75
CA SER A 559 9.39 11.51 -0.65
C SER A 559 10.41 10.39 -0.70
N PRO A 560 9.98 9.12 -0.80
CA PRO A 560 10.88 7.98 -0.77
C PRO A 560 11.73 7.93 -2.04
N TRP A 561 13.05 7.69 -1.89
CA TRP A 561 13.99 7.52 -2.99
C TRP A 561 15.12 6.53 -2.65
N THR A 562 15.23 6.15 -1.38
CA THR A 562 16.39 5.44 -0.84
C THR A 562 16.44 3.97 -1.24
N ILE A 563 15.32 3.36 -1.61
CA ILE A 563 15.24 1.95 -2.02
C ILE A 563 14.55 1.84 -3.41
N PRO A 564 15.21 2.27 -4.49
CA PRO A 564 14.59 2.34 -5.81
C PRO A 564 14.21 0.96 -6.38
N GLY A 565 14.81 -0.12 -5.91
CA GLY A 565 14.43 -1.50 -6.24
C GLY A 565 13.18 -2.01 -5.51
N PHE A 566 12.64 -1.24 -4.55
CA PHE A 566 11.46 -1.62 -3.81
C PHE A 566 10.17 -1.24 -4.53
N ASP A 567 10.01 0.03 -4.91
CA ASP A 567 8.83 0.51 -5.61
C ASP A 567 9.12 1.61 -6.63
N PHE A 568 8.15 1.84 -7.51
CA PHE A 568 8.26 2.82 -8.57
C PHE A 568 8.31 4.27 -8.05
N THR A 569 7.73 4.57 -6.89
CA THR A 569 7.79 5.91 -6.28
C THR A 569 9.21 6.27 -5.90
N ASN A 570 9.93 5.34 -5.26
CA ASN A 570 11.37 5.48 -4.98
C ASN A 570 12.17 5.71 -6.27
N LEU A 571 11.86 4.95 -7.31
CA LEU A 571 12.60 4.99 -8.57
C LEU A 571 12.41 6.32 -9.32
N ILE A 572 11.19 6.86 -9.42
CA ILE A 572 10.94 8.15 -10.09
C ILE A 572 11.56 9.32 -9.31
N ASN A 573 11.52 9.28 -7.99
CA ASN A 573 12.20 10.29 -7.17
C ASN A 573 13.72 10.21 -7.37
N GLN A 574 14.30 9.02 -7.37
CA GLN A 574 15.73 8.84 -7.68
C GLN A 574 16.07 9.35 -9.09
N TYR A 575 15.18 9.18 -10.08
CA TYR A 575 15.35 9.70 -11.42
C TYR A 575 15.38 11.24 -11.43
N CYS A 576 14.55 11.89 -10.63
CA CYS A 576 14.59 13.35 -10.47
C CYS A 576 15.90 13.81 -9.83
N ILE A 577 16.36 13.14 -8.76
CA ILE A 577 17.64 13.40 -8.08
C ILE A 577 18.80 13.25 -9.08
N PHE A 578 18.82 12.15 -9.85
CA PHE A 578 19.84 11.91 -10.85
C PHE A 578 19.91 13.04 -11.89
N ASN A 579 18.76 13.44 -12.44
CA ASN A 579 18.72 14.55 -13.40
C ASN A 579 19.10 15.89 -12.77
N MET A 580 18.76 16.14 -11.51
CA MET A 580 19.20 17.32 -10.77
C MET A 580 20.74 17.39 -10.69
N ILE A 581 21.40 16.28 -10.37
CA ILE A 581 22.86 16.24 -10.24
C ILE A 581 23.54 16.51 -11.58
N ILE A 582 23.07 15.87 -12.66
CA ILE A 582 23.77 15.91 -13.96
C ILE A 582 23.35 17.06 -14.87
N ASN A 583 22.08 17.47 -14.82
CA ASN A 583 21.47 18.40 -15.76
C ASN A 583 20.92 19.67 -15.08
N GLY A 584 20.97 19.77 -13.75
CA GLY A 584 20.55 20.96 -13.04
C GLY A 584 21.38 22.17 -13.43
N LYS A 585 20.72 23.28 -13.79
CA LYS A 585 21.41 24.49 -14.18
C LYS A 585 22.09 25.14 -12.96
N LYS A 586 23.38 25.46 -13.12
CA LYS A 586 24.14 26.26 -12.16
C LYS A 586 24.15 27.70 -12.64
N SER A 587 23.86 28.65 -11.76
CA SER A 587 23.88 30.08 -12.06
C SER A 587 24.81 30.85 -11.13
N LYS A 588 25.43 31.89 -11.68
CA LYS A 588 26.17 32.89 -10.88
C LYS A 588 25.29 34.11 -10.70
N LYS A 589 25.07 34.56 -9.50
CA LYS A 589 24.39 35.81 -9.21
C LYS A 589 25.43 36.88 -8.82
N ASN A 590 25.52 37.95 -9.62
CA ASN A 590 26.29 39.14 -9.30
C ASN A 590 27.76 38.88 -8.87
N ASN A 591 28.52 38.08 -9.63
CA ASN A 591 29.93 37.71 -9.34
C ASN A 591 30.16 36.89 -8.06
N ILE A 592 29.14 36.37 -7.42
CA ILE A 592 29.22 35.47 -6.26
C ILE A 592 29.39 34.01 -6.76
N ASN A 593 29.87 33.12 -5.90
CA ASN A 593 30.06 31.70 -6.17
C ASN A 593 28.85 31.04 -6.88
N PRO A 594 29.07 30.13 -7.82
CA PRO A 594 27.97 29.44 -8.51
C PRO A 594 27.12 28.68 -7.51
N ILE A 595 25.79 28.86 -7.58
CA ILE A 595 24.84 28.13 -6.77
C ILE A 595 24.77 26.69 -7.28
N ASN A 596 25.04 25.74 -6.40
CA ASN A 596 24.92 24.31 -6.72
C ASN A 596 23.58 23.78 -6.18
N ILE A 597 22.67 23.44 -7.10
CA ILE A 597 21.31 22.97 -6.76
C ILE A 597 21.33 21.61 -6.04
N SER A 598 22.41 20.85 -6.14
CA SER A 598 22.56 19.58 -5.42
C SER A 598 22.87 19.74 -3.93
N GLU A 599 23.10 20.96 -3.45
CA GLU A 599 23.41 21.28 -2.07
C GLU A 599 22.25 22.03 -1.39
N SER A 600 22.18 21.96 -0.06
CA SER A 600 21.18 22.64 0.76
C SER A 600 21.47 24.13 0.90
N ASN A 601 21.46 24.85 -0.19
CA ASN A 601 21.67 26.31 -0.19
C ASN A 601 20.35 27.04 0.04
N SER A 602 20.43 28.33 0.40
CA SER A 602 19.26 29.17 0.59
C SER A 602 18.43 29.32 -0.69
N LEU A 603 17.13 29.17 -0.58
CA LEU A 603 16.13 29.17 -1.64
C LEU A 603 15.92 30.45 -2.36
N ASP A 604 15.98 31.56 -1.64
CA ASP A 604 15.68 32.89 -2.14
C ASP A 604 16.58 33.31 -3.30
N LEU A 605 17.53 32.45 -3.66
CA LEU A 605 18.53 32.69 -4.68
C LEU A 605 18.18 32.08 -6.06
N VAL A 606 17.20 31.15 -6.13
CA VAL A 606 16.86 30.45 -7.40
C VAL A 606 15.61 31.06 -8.02
N ASN A 607 15.81 31.80 -9.13
CA ASN A 607 14.77 32.46 -9.90
C ASN A 607 14.77 32.08 -11.39
N TRP A 608 15.24 30.90 -11.73
CA TRP A 608 15.33 30.40 -13.10
C TRP A 608 14.85 28.95 -13.22
N ASP A 609 14.51 28.51 -14.45
CA ASP A 609 14.16 27.14 -14.74
C ASP A 609 15.37 26.22 -14.57
N ILE A 610 15.31 25.30 -13.59
CA ILE A 610 16.39 24.40 -13.22
C ILE A 610 16.71 23.42 -14.36
N PHE A 611 15.69 22.84 -14.97
CA PHE A 611 15.85 21.88 -16.06
C PHE A 611 15.66 22.52 -17.44
N ASN A 612 16.25 21.91 -18.45
CA ASN A 612 15.95 22.23 -19.84
C ASN A 612 14.57 21.65 -20.25
N SER A 613 14.02 22.12 -21.37
CA SER A 613 12.69 21.73 -21.84
C SER A 613 12.52 20.22 -22.09
N SER A 614 13.57 19.52 -22.51
CA SER A 614 13.53 18.07 -22.74
C SER A 614 13.37 17.31 -21.44
N ILE A 615 14.17 17.63 -20.42
CA ILE A 615 14.11 16.98 -19.10
C ILE A 615 12.79 17.33 -18.41
N SER A 616 12.32 18.58 -18.51
CA SER A 616 11.04 18.98 -17.95
C SER A 616 9.88 18.14 -18.52
N LYS A 617 9.87 17.90 -19.85
CA LYS A 617 8.88 17.01 -20.48
C LYS A 617 8.98 15.56 -20.00
N ASN A 618 10.20 15.04 -19.84
CA ASN A 618 10.41 13.69 -19.31
C ASN A 618 9.89 13.56 -17.88
N LEU A 619 10.14 14.55 -17.03
CA LEU A 619 9.61 14.58 -15.67
C LEU A 619 8.08 14.72 -15.66
N GLU A 620 7.46 15.45 -16.62
CA GLU A 620 6.01 15.54 -16.75
C GLU A 620 5.36 14.19 -17.10
N ILE A 621 6.04 13.34 -17.87
CA ILE A 621 5.56 11.99 -18.18
C ILE A 621 5.52 11.12 -16.92
N LEU A 622 6.45 11.28 -15.99
CA LEU A 622 6.54 10.47 -14.77
C LEU A 622 5.71 11.05 -13.62
N PHE A 623 5.72 12.37 -13.47
CA PHE A 623 5.05 13.07 -12.37
C PHE A 623 3.76 13.72 -12.87
N ASN A 624 2.76 12.91 -13.20
CA ASN A 624 1.43 13.36 -13.59
C ASN A 624 0.34 12.62 -12.81
N LYS A 625 -0.87 13.16 -12.83
CA LYS A 625 -2.01 12.62 -12.12
C LYS A 625 -2.31 11.16 -12.49
N PHE A 626 -2.24 10.81 -13.79
CA PHE A 626 -2.52 9.45 -14.25
C PHE A 626 -1.56 8.42 -13.63
N VAL A 627 -0.27 8.71 -13.57
CA VAL A 627 0.74 7.82 -12.95
C VAL A 627 0.45 7.67 -11.46
N ILE A 628 0.17 8.78 -10.77
CA ILE A 628 -0.14 8.76 -9.33
C ILE A 628 -1.40 7.97 -9.02
N ASP A 629 -2.45 8.14 -9.79
CA ASP A 629 -3.71 7.38 -9.62
C ASP A 629 -3.46 5.88 -9.81
N LYS A 630 -2.63 5.49 -10.79
CA LYS A 630 -2.23 4.08 -10.99
C LYS A 630 -1.36 3.54 -9.85
N LEU A 631 -0.45 4.33 -9.32
CA LEU A 631 0.34 3.96 -8.15
C LEU A 631 -0.55 3.72 -6.92
N ASN A 632 -1.51 4.60 -6.67
CA ASN A 632 -2.46 4.45 -5.56
C ASN A 632 -3.37 3.24 -5.73
N GLU A 633 -3.86 2.98 -6.95
CA GLU A 633 -4.65 1.78 -7.26
C GLU A 633 -3.85 0.49 -6.95
N PHE A 634 -2.59 0.45 -7.38
CA PHE A 634 -1.74 -0.72 -7.14
C PHE A 634 -1.38 -0.87 -5.66
N LYS A 635 -1.05 0.22 -4.98
CA LYS A 635 -0.77 0.24 -3.54
C LYS A 635 -1.95 -0.31 -2.73
N TYR A 636 -3.17 0.04 -3.10
CA TYR A 636 -4.37 -0.53 -2.47
C TYR A 636 -4.41 -2.07 -2.61
N LYS A 637 -4.11 -2.61 -3.80
CA LYS A 637 -4.03 -4.07 -4.03
C LYS A 637 -2.93 -4.72 -3.20
N VAL A 638 -1.77 -4.07 -3.08
CA VAL A 638 -0.65 -4.55 -2.27
C VAL A 638 -1.00 -4.57 -0.79
N ASN A 639 -1.65 -3.53 -0.28
CA ASN A 639 -2.12 -3.49 1.10
C ASN A 639 -3.13 -4.61 1.38
N GLN A 640 -4.07 -4.87 0.45
CA GLN A 640 -4.96 -6.02 0.53
C GLN A 640 -4.21 -7.35 0.52
N TYR A 641 -3.20 -7.49 -0.34
CA TYR A 641 -2.36 -8.68 -0.38
C TYR A 641 -1.66 -8.92 0.97
N LYS A 642 -1.01 -7.91 1.53
CA LYS A 642 -0.33 -8.01 2.84
C LYS A 642 -1.30 -8.42 3.95
N SER A 643 -2.47 -7.79 4.00
CA SER A 643 -3.53 -8.14 4.95
C SER A 643 -4.04 -9.58 4.76
N ASN A 644 -4.30 -9.98 3.52
CA ASN A 644 -4.74 -11.34 3.20
C ASN A 644 -3.68 -12.41 3.54
N MET A 645 -2.39 -12.09 3.36
CA MET A 645 -1.27 -12.99 3.76
C MET A 645 -1.22 -13.18 5.27
N ILE A 646 -1.44 -12.13 6.03
CA ILE A 646 -1.54 -12.21 7.50
C ILE A 646 -2.75 -13.07 7.88
N ASN A 647 -3.90 -12.81 7.28
CA ASN A 647 -5.15 -13.50 7.60
C ASN A 647 -5.10 -15.00 7.28
N ILE A 648 -4.55 -15.39 6.11
CA ILE A 648 -4.47 -16.83 5.76
C ILE A 648 -3.56 -17.58 6.74
N LYS A 649 -2.48 -16.98 7.17
CA LYS A 649 -1.58 -17.59 8.16
C LYS A 649 -2.26 -17.72 9.53
N LYS A 650 -2.98 -16.69 9.99
CA LYS A 650 -3.78 -16.75 11.22
C LYS A 650 -4.79 -17.91 11.17
N VAL A 651 -5.51 -18.01 10.07
CA VAL A 651 -6.53 -19.05 9.87
C VAL A 651 -5.90 -20.44 9.79
N ARG A 652 -4.75 -20.60 9.11
CA ARG A 652 -4.00 -21.87 9.08
C ARG A 652 -3.50 -22.29 10.46
N LYS A 653 -3.07 -21.33 11.27
CA LYS A 653 -2.68 -21.59 12.66
C LYS A 653 -3.89 -22.06 13.49
N ALA A 654 -5.03 -21.37 13.35
CA ALA A 654 -6.28 -21.74 14.04
C ALA A 654 -6.83 -23.11 13.58
N GLU A 655 -6.70 -23.45 12.30
CA GLU A 655 -7.12 -24.75 11.75
C GLU A 655 -6.44 -25.93 12.45
N LYS A 656 -5.16 -25.80 12.75
CA LYS A 656 -4.36 -26.82 13.47
C LYS A 656 -4.80 -26.98 14.95
N LEU A 657 -5.56 -26.03 15.47
CA LEU A 657 -5.92 -25.91 16.89
C LEU A 657 -7.43 -26.03 17.13
N LEU A 658 -8.17 -26.56 16.14
CA LEU A 658 -9.61 -26.82 16.27
C LEU A 658 -9.93 -27.64 17.52
N GLY A 659 -10.96 -27.22 18.26
CA GLY A 659 -11.43 -27.89 19.46
C GLY A 659 -10.73 -27.49 20.75
N ASN A 660 -9.63 -26.74 20.69
CA ASN A 660 -8.93 -26.28 21.88
C ASN A 660 -9.57 -25.04 22.49
N ILE A 661 -9.36 -24.86 23.79
CA ILE A 661 -9.88 -23.74 24.58
C ILE A 661 -8.73 -22.77 24.86
N TYR A 662 -9.01 -21.49 24.74
CA TYR A 662 -8.06 -20.41 24.97
C TYR A 662 -8.68 -19.24 25.71
N SER A 663 -7.85 -18.55 26.48
CA SER A 663 -8.21 -17.24 27.03
C SER A 663 -8.09 -16.16 25.95
N GLY A 664 -9.08 -15.30 25.90
CA GLY A 664 -9.11 -14.17 24.98
C GLY A 664 -9.78 -12.96 25.58
N PHE A 665 -9.86 -11.88 24.82
CA PHE A 665 -10.61 -10.69 25.22
C PHE A 665 -11.42 -10.14 24.04
N ILE A 666 -12.53 -9.49 24.39
CA ILE A 666 -13.47 -8.93 23.39
C ILE A 666 -12.85 -7.70 22.73
N LEU A 667 -12.69 -7.74 21.41
CA LEU A 667 -12.17 -6.64 20.59
C LEU A 667 -13.25 -5.65 20.17
N SER A 668 -14.38 -6.18 19.72
CA SER A 668 -15.51 -5.38 19.23
C SER A 668 -16.82 -6.11 19.42
N VAL A 669 -17.88 -5.35 19.60
CA VAL A 669 -19.23 -5.88 19.79
C VAL A 669 -20.12 -5.39 18.66
N GLN A 670 -20.92 -6.31 18.09
CA GLN A 670 -21.82 -6.07 16.96
C GLN A 670 -23.23 -6.62 17.29
N THR A 671 -24.20 -6.27 16.48
CA THR A 671 -25.59 -6.77 16.64
C THR A 671 -25.70 -8.29 16.53
N TYR A 672 -24.78 -8.94 15.83
CA TYR A 672 -24.79 -10.39 15.56
C TYR A 672 -23.80 -11.19 16.42
N GLY A 673 -23.06 -10.54 17.30
CA GLY A 673 -22.07 -11.19 18.16
C GLY A 673 -20.91 -10.28 18.53
N PHE A 674 -19.82 -10.86 18.93
CA PHE A 674 -18.61 -10.11 19.25
C PHE A 674 -17.35 -10.83 18.77
N PHE A 675 -16.36 -10.03 18.41
CA PHE A 675 -15.04 -10.53 18.00
C PHE A 675 -14.13 -10.64 19.21
N VAL A 676 -13.42 -11.76 19.29
CA VAL A 676 -12.50 -12.09 20.38
C VAL A 676 -11.10 -12.25 19.82
N GLU A 677 -10.12 -11.66 20.47
CA GLU A 677 -8.72 -11.96 20.24
C GLU A 677 -8.24 -13.02 21.22
N ILE A 678 -7.67 -14.08 20.69
CA ILE A 678 -6.91 -15.06 21.44
C ILE A 678 -5.46 -14.58 21.48
N SER A 679 -5.04 -13.97 22.59
CA SER A 679 -3.75 -13.26 22.71
C SER A 679 -2.56 -14.16 22.46
N GLU A 680 -2.58 -15.40 22.97
CA GLU A 680 -1.52 -16.39 22.80
C GLU A 680 -1.27 -16.79 21.34
N LEU A 681 -2.33 -16.79 20.54
CA LEU A 681 -2.27 -17.19 19.14
C LEU A 681 -2.20 -15.98 18.18
N ASN A 682 -2.51 -14.81 18.67
CA ASN A 682 -2.68 -13.59 17.86
C ASN A 682 -3.74 -13.75 16.75
N VAL A 683 -4.84 -14.43 17.09
CA VAL A 683 -5.91 -14.81 16.17
C VAL A 683 -7.22 -14.18 16.65
N GLU A 684 -8.02 -13.71 15.70
CA GLU A 684 -9.34 -13.14 15.95
C GLU A 684 -10.42 -14.08 15.43
N GLY A 685 -11.47 -14.27 16.23
CA GLY A 685 -12.62 -15.06 15.83
C GLY A 685 -13.95 -14.46 16.31
N LEU A 686 -15.04 -14.90 15.70
CA LEU A 686 -16.39 -14.44 15.99
C LEU A 686 -17.09 -15.41 16.94
N VAL A 687 -17.59 -14.90 18.07
CA VAL A 687 -18.63 -15.55 18.86
C VAL A 687 -19.96 -15.00 18.36
N HIS A 688 -20.72 -15.81 17.63
CA HIS A 688 -22.01 -15.40 17.09
C HIS A 688 -23.08 -15.43 18.17
N VAL A 689 -24.04 -14.48 18.18
CA VAL A 689 -25.10 -14.40 19.20
C VAL A 689 -25.95 -15.69 19.31
N SER A 690 -26.07 -16.45 18.21
CA SER A 690 -26.78 -17.73 18.21
C SER A 690 -26.11 -18.84 19.03
N THR A 691 -24.83 -18.72 19.35
CA THR A 691 -24.11 -19.68 20.21
C THR A 691 -24.28 -19.36 21.70
N LEU A 692 -24.86 -18.19 22.03
CA LEU A 692 -25.16 -17.76 23.37
C LEU A 692 -26.54 -18.30 23.81
N ASN A 693 -26.61 -19.59 24.13
CA ASN A 693 -27.88 -20.32 24.30
C ASN A 693 -28.67 -19.99 25.58
N ASN A 694 -28.15 -19.16 26.46
CA ASN A 694 -28.67 -18.93 27.81
C ASN A 694 -29.68 -17.77 27.92
N ASP A 695 -29.73 -16.86 26.92
CA ASP A 695 -30.58 -15.68 26.95
C ASP A 695 -30.77 -15.07 25.55
N TRP A 696 -31.67 -14.10 25.46
CA TRP A 696 -31.80 -13.24 24.28
C TRP A 696 -30.98 -11.98 24.50
N TYR A 697 -29.97 -11.74 23.65
CA TYR A 697 -29.03 -10.63 23.77
C TYR A 697 -29.42 -9.45 22.88
N GLU A 698 -29.35 -8.24 23.46
CA GLU A 698 -29.66 -6.98 22.81
C GLU A 698 -28.38 -6.13 22.72
N TYR A 699 -28.10 -5.61 21.51
CA TYR A 699 -26.98 -4.72 21.31
C TYR A 699 -27.33 -3.29 21.69
N ARG A 700 -26.52 -2.67 22.56
CA ARG A 700 -26.62 -1.26 22.94
C ARG A 700 -25.49 -0.45 22.31
N SER A 701 -25.81 0.23 21.21
CA SER A 701 -24.82 0.97 20.39
C SER A 701 -24.10 2.10 21.14
N ARG A 702 -24.80 2.79 22.07
CA ARG A 702 -24.18 3.88 22.86
C ARG A 702 -23.14 3.39 23.86
N GLN A 703 -23.29 2.16 24.35
CA GLN A 703 -22.43 1.56 25.38
C GLN A 703 -21.50 0.49 24.79
N ASN A 704 -21.63 0.22 23.49
CA ASN A 704 -20.86 -0.79 22.74
C ASN A 704 -20.82 -2.16 23.44
N LEU A 705 -21.99 -2.65 23.88
CA LEU A 705 -22.13 -3.91 24.60
C LEU A 705 -23.35 -4.74 24.15
N LEU A 706 -23.25 -6.06 24.33
CA LEU A 706 -24.38 -6.99 24.26
C LEU A 706 -24.86 -7.30 25.68
N ILE A 707 -26.16 -7.19 25.95
CA ILE A 707 -26.74 -7.47 27.25
C ILE A 707 -27.89 -8.47 27.13
N GLY A 708 -27.88 -9.49 27.98
CA GLY A 708 -28.96 -10.47 28.11
C GLY A 708 -30.20 -9.85 28.71
N ARG A 709 -31.37 -10.09 28.11
CA ARG A 709 -32.65 -9.52 28.57
C ARG A 709 -33.05 -10.03 29.98
N LYS A 710 -32.87 -11.33 30.24
CA LYS A 710 -33.23 -11.98 31.50
C LYS A 710 -32.05 -12.01 32.47
N SER A 711 -30.90 -12.54 32.02
CA SER A 711 -29.72 -12.75 32.85
C SER A 711 -29.00 -11.47 33.26
N LYS A 712 -29.22 -10.38 32.52
CA LYS A 712 -28.47 -9.13 32.64
C LYS A 712 -26.94 -9.29 32.41
N LYS A 713 -26.50 -10.49 32.00
CA LYS A 713 -25.09 -10.72 31.65
C LYS A 713 -24.71 -9.83 30.46
N SER A 714 -23.65 -9.10 30.59
CA SER A 714 -23.18 -8.20 29.54
C SER A 714 -21.83 -8.64 29.02
N TYR A 715 -21.59 -8.39 27.73
CA TYR A 715 -20.33 -8.58 27.06
C TYR A 715 -19.93 -7.24 26.44
N LYS A 716 -18.83 -6.70 26.90
CA LYS A 716 -18.29 -5.40 26.44
C LYS A 716 -16.86 -5.55 25.96
N VAL A 717 -16.40 -4.57 25.23
CA VAL A 717 -15.04 -4.52 24.71
C VAL A 717 -14.04 -4.52 25.87
N GLY A 718 -12.98 -5.33 25.75
CA GLY A 718 -11.95 -5.50 26.78
C GLY A 718 -12.24 -6.59 27.82
N ASP A 719 -13.47 -7.16 27.87
CA ASP A 719 -13.77 -8.26 28.79
C ASP A 719 -12.92 -9.49 28.45
N ALA A 720 -12.34 -10.09 29.48
CA ALA A 720 -11.63 -11.37 29.37
C ALA A 720 -12.64 -12.52 29.36
N ILE A 721 -12.48 -13.43 28.43
CA ILE A 721 -13.35 -14.59 28.23
C ILE A 721 -12.58 -15.83 27.81
N GLU A 722 -13.14 -17.00 28.08
CA GLU A 722 -12.63 -18.27 27.56
C GLU A 722 -13.45 -18.70 26.34
N VAL A 723 -12.76 -19.08 25.27
CA VAL A 723 -13.37 -19.46 24.01
C VAL A 723 -12.75 -20.73 23.43
N LYS A 724 -13.59 -21.51 22.75
CA LYS A 724 -13.20 -22.70 22.01
C LYS A 724 -13.27 -22.43 20.50
N ILE A 725 -12.26 -22.85 19.76
CA ILE A 725 -12.27 -22.77 18.29
C ILE A 725 -13.15 -23.89 17.74
N ILE A 726 -14.28 -23.55 17.12
CA ILE A 726 -15.26 -24.54 16.63
C ILE A 726 -15.21 -24.75 15.12
N LYS A 727 -14.88 -23.71 14.36
CA LYS A 727 -14.85 -23.78 12.90
C LYS A 727 -13.85 -22.79 12.32
N VAL A 728 -13.24 -23.17 11.21
CA VAL A 728 -12.29 -22.33 10.47
C VAL A 728 -12.64 -22.37 8.98
N ASP A 729 -12.82 -21.21 8.38
CA ASP A 729 -13.03 -21.05 6.95
C ASP A 729 -11.85 -20.31 6.32
N ILE A 730 -10.98 -21.05 5.63
CA ILE A 730 -9.78 -20.53 5.00
C ILE A 730 -10.11 -19.56 3.85
N LEU A 731 -11.17 -19.81 3.09
CA LEU A 731 -11.53 -19.00 1.93
C LEU A 731 -12.02 -17.60 2.33
N LYS A 732 -12.75 -17.54 3.45
CA LYS A 732 -13.31 -16.31 4.01
C LYS A 732 -12.41 -15.66 5.06
N TYR A 733 -11.34 -16.34 5.49
CA TYR A 733 -10.50 -15.96 6.64
C TYR A 733 -11.30 -15.79 7.93
N GLN A 734 -12.28 -16.67 8.15
CA GLN A 734 -13.17 -16.61 9.31
C GLN A 734 -12.87 -17.73 10.28
N ILE A 735 -12.93 -17.39 11.56
CA ILE A 735 -12.77 -18.31 12.69
C ILE A 735 -14.01 -18.14 13.56
N ASP A 736 -14.76 -19.20 13.72
CA ASP A 736 -15.93 -19.22 14.60
C ASP A 736 -15.52 -19.78 15.96
N LEU A 737 -15.93 -19.07 16.98
CA LEU A 737 -15.63 -19.37 18.39
C LEU A 737 -16.93 -19.62 19.15
N GLU A 738 -16.84 -20.39 20.23
CA GLU A 738 -17.90 -20.64 21.18
C GLU A 738 -17.40 -20.34 22.60
N LEU A 739 -18.26 -19.78 23.46
CA LEU A 739 -17.94 -19.61 24.87
C LEU A 739 -17.93 -20.97 25.60
N THR A 740 -16.98 -21.14 26.49
CA THR A 740 -16.86 -22.33 27.34
C THR A 740 -17.60 -22.19 28.66
#